data_6295aea28d21a96d65c068a16d8592c3
#
_entry.id   6295aea28d21a96d65c068a16d8592c3
#
_cell.length_a   1.000
_cell.length_b   1.000
_cell.length_c   1.000
_cell.angle_alpha   90.00
_cell.angle_beta   90.00
_cell.angle_gamma   90.00
#
_symmetry.space_group_name_H-M   'P 1'
#
loop_
_entity.id
_entity.type
_entity.pdbx_description
1 polymer ?
#
loop_
_entity_poly.entity_id
_entity_poly.type
_entity_poly.pdbx_seq_one_letter_code
_entity_poly.pdbx_strand_id
1 'polypeptide(L)'
;MASTQLSPGVVVLEKDLTTVASATIDNVASVVGSFEKGPVNKIVDITSEKELLSVFGRPNDYNYEYWYTAAQFLLYGGTLKVVRGNSTALKNAIDTAQFTLTTFSGSDTTLTVTASTDIAAQDFILIDAEIMKVTAVVGNDLTVDRGQLSTAATSHGAGSQVTLIEDAGTSTTMNQGGTLAAGGTSLTVTDAGTLGVGTNDYIKIADEILRVSNVVGNVLTVSRGELSTTGSAQTDSQTVTKLVVTAGKTTINEATSTGVTVPIIRNVEQYEASVESASNNWKWGARTPGLYGNSIRVVMTDAGPDQILSLAQPTSAEWEFSTTTDITYSAANAAAKIFSYTIVAQLDSASIAGDFSKDEVWRAETDAGVAIAVQGTVKAYDPVTRKIELDINYSLSSDVLEVGDTICVWTTASGGTKTGDQAKIESVERQLSVVTGASNVAFAANYTLADDNATGSPVTPNVTIASVRSAYDDLYFGGGQKWSNVAARPTTSPWVSDRGGDNDQMHILVLDGDGKLTGSPGSVLEKFLFVSKASDAKGVQGETIYYRDVIKARSQYVYWGAHETGSIMDVDGSATGDIGGSGISKSFDLLKQSAPIKTNETSLGREIIGTTNSSTVKYALQGGTDGYTLSRSEILAGFDLVADKETIDVDYILMGPSMADASDTVAKAQKIIDIAATRKDCIAFVSPPRGDVIGISDTGVIVNKTIDFYNQLSSTSYAVFDNNYKYIYDKYNDKYRYIPCNADTAGLTLSTTLNSEAWFSPAGFNRGQLRNAIKLAYSPLKDHRDRLYAARVNPVVAFPGQGIVLFGDKTALAYQSAFDRINVRRLFLVLEDAISDAAKTQLFELNDEFTRASFKNIVEPFLRSVQSRRGIIDFLVVCDTSNNPSEAIDRGEFFAEIFVKPTRSINYITLTFTATRTGSSFSEVTN
;
A
#
# COMPACT_ATOMS: atom_id res chain seq x y z
N MET A 1 -34.22 42.40 -14.46
CA MET A 1 -34.79 43.70 -14.95
C MET A 1 -36.28 43.54 -14.95
N ALA A 2 -36.96 44.22 -14.06
CA ALA A 2 -38.42 44.22 -14.04
C ALA A 2 -38.92 44.99 -15.28
N SER A 3 -39.69 44.36 -16.12
CA SER A 3 -40.40 45.00 -17.24
C SER A 3 -41.46 45.90 -16.66
N THR A 4 -41.23 47.20 -16.72
CA THR A 4 -42.23 48.23 -16.41
C THR A 4 -43.32 48.17 -17.48
N GLN A 5 -44.50 47.65 -17.13
CA GLN A 5 -45.66 47.67 -18.00
C GLN A 5 -46.19 49.12 -18.06
N LEU A 6 -46.20 49.71 -19.24
CA LEU A 6 -46.62 51.10 -19.47
C LEU A 6 -48.11 51.24 -19.85
N SER A 7 -48.85 50.17 -19.91
CA SER A 7 -50.32 50.15 -20.18
C SER A 7 -51.08 49.47 -19.05
N PRO A 8 -52.37 49.82 -18.82
CA PRO A 8 -53.16 49.13 -17.81
C PRO A 8 -53.28 47.62 -18.12
N GLY A 9 -52.82 46.84 -17.19
CA GLY A 9 -52.80 45.36 -17.29
C GLY A 9 -52.43 44.73 -15.96
N VAL A 10 -52.72 43.43 -15.80
CA VAL A 10 -52.37 42.64 -14.61
C VAL A 10 -51.00 42.06 -14.80
N VAL A 11 -50.06 42.42 -13.94
CA VAL A 11 -48.73 41.81 -13.86
C VAL A 11 -48.82 40.67 -12.83
N VAL A 12 -48.66 39.45 -13.30
CA VAL A 12 -48.50 38.29 -12.40
C VAL A 12 -47.00 38.14 -12.11
N LEU A 13 -46.63 38.38 -10.87
CA LEU A 13 -45.28 38.10 -10.36
C LEU A 13 -45.37 36.80 -9.57
N GLU A 14 -44.80 35.74 -10.12
CA GLU A 14 -44.54 34.55 -9.35
C GLU A 14 -43.26 34.79 -8.53
N LYS A 15 -43.42 34.88 -7.22
CA LYS A 15 -42.29 34.89 -6.26
C LYS A 15 -42.33 33.55 -5.54
N ASP A 16 -41.35 32.70 -5.84
CA ASP A 16 -41.18 31.48 -5.09
C ASP A 16 -40.69 31.81 -3.68
N LEU A 17 -41.57 31.67 -2.70
CA LEU A 17 -41.28 31.85 -1.28
C LEU A 17 -41.16 30.49 -0.57
N THR A 18 -41.09 29.39 -1.31
CA THR A 18 -40.91 28.04 -0.75
C THR A 18 -39.43 27.67 -0.60
N THR A 19 -38.68 28.43 0.16
CA THR A 19 -37.47 27.94 0.76
C THR A 19 -37.87 27.00 1.88
N VAL A 20 -37.95 25.70 1.57
CA VAL A 20 -38.15 24.65 2.57
C VAL A 20 -36.81 24.37 3.20
N ALA A 21 -36.72 24.40 4.53
CA ALA A 21 -35.56 23.88 5.23
C ALA A 21 -35.34 22.41 4.80
N SER A 22 -34.25 22.14 4.09
CA SER A 22 -33.92 20.80 3.66
C SER A 22 -33.26 20.09 4.81
N ALA A 23 -33.78 18.93 5.22
CA ALA A 23 -33.09 18.08 6.17
C ALA A 23 -31.81 17.55 5.51
N THR A 24 -30.65 17.87 6.04
CA THR A 24 -29.39 17.24 5.70
C THR A 24 -29.43 15.78 6.09
N ILE A 25 -28.87 14.91 5.26
CA ILE A 25 -28.77 13.48 5.60
C ILE A 25 -27.54 13.30 6.45
N ASP A 26 -27.72 13.04 7.73
CA ASP A 26 -26.64 12.75 8.68
C ASP A 26 -26.01 11.39 8.33
N ASN A 27 -24.87 11.39 7.67
CA ASN A 27 -24.21 10.17 7.21
C ASN A 27 -22.69 10.16 7.40
N VAL A 28 -22.12 11.17 8.04
CA VAL A 28 -20.69 11.34 8.18
C VAL A 28 -20.23 10.95 9.57
N ALA A 29 -19.30 9.99 9.66
CA ALA A 29 -18.64 9.69 10.92
C ALA A 29 -17.16 10.06 10.89
N SER A 30 -16.55 10.22 12.07
CA SER A 30 -15.12 10.38 12.21
C SER A 30 -14.51 9.23 12.99
N VAL A 31 -13.30 8.83 12.59
CA VAL A 31 -12.47 7.85 13.29
C VAL A 31 -11.01 8.28 13.28
N VAL A 32 -10.35 8.15 14.44
CA VAL A 32 -8.91 8.39 14.59
C VAL A 32 -8.23 7.08 14.99
N GLY A 33 -7.16 6.73 14.28
CA GLY A 33 -6.48 5.47 14.57
C GLY A 33 -5.14 5.29 13.89
N SER A 34 -4.56 4.12 14.07
CA SER A 34 -3.33 3.71 13.40
C SER A 34 -3.66 2.89 12.15
N PHE A 35 -2.98 3.20 11.05
CA PHE A 35 -3.15 2.56 9.74
C PHE A 35 -1.78 2.28 9.12
N GLU A 36 -1.74 1.33 8.18
CA GLU A 36 -0.52 0.90 7.51
C GLU A 36 0.14 2.03 6.70
N LYS A 37 -0.65 2.79 5.96
CA LYS A 37 -0.20 3.90 5.12
C LYS A 37 -1.21 5.05 5.16
N GLY A 38 -1.03 6.04 4.34
CA GLY A 38 -1.91 7.20 4.23
C GLY A 38 -1.38 8.44 4.96
N PRO A 39 -1.94 9.61 4.64
CA PRO A 39 -1.51 10.87 5.23
C PRO A 39 -1.74 10.87 6.74
N VAL A 40 -0.79 11.46 7.46
CA VAL A 40 -0.80 11.52 8.92
C VAL A 40 -1.29 12.91 9.35
N ASN A 41 -2.07 12.93 10.40
CA ASN A 41 -2.61 14.17 11.00
C ASN A 41 -3.37 15.04 9.97
N LYS A 42 -4.08 14.38 9.07
CA LYS A 42 -4.93 14.99 8.05
C LYS A 42 -6.25 14.22 7.95
N ILE A 43 -7.35 14.94 7.83
CA ILE A 43 -8.66 14.35 7.58
C ILE A 43 -8.73 13.91 6.11
N VAL A 44 -9.17 12.68 5.91
CA VAL A 44 -9.41 12.11 4.58
C VAL A 44 -10.82 11.57 4.53
N ASP A 45 -11.59 11.99 3.53
CA ASP A 45 -12.93 11.49 3.30
C ASP A 45 -12.87 10.13 2.62
N ILE A 46 -13.57 9.15 3.18
CA ILE A 46 -13.63 7.76 2.70
C ILE A 46 -15.09 7.34 2.55
N THR A 47 -15.45 6.89 1.37
CA THR A 47 -16.82 6.53 1.01
C THR A 47 -17.05 5.03 0.88
N SER A 48 -15.99 4.24 0.81
CA SER A 48 -16.07 2.79 0.61
C SER A 48 -14.91 2.03 1.26
N GLU A 49 -15.14 0.74 1.54
CA GLU A 49 -14.08 -0.16 2.02
C GLU A 49 -12.92 -0.27 1.03
N LYS A 50 -13.20 -0.23 -0.28
CA LYS A 50 -12.16 -0.27 -1.32
C LYS A 50 -11.27 0.98 -1.26
N GLU A 51 -11.84 2.13 -1.03
CA GLU A 51 -11.12 3.39 -0.86
C GLU A 51 -10.31 3.40 0.43
N LEU A 52 -10.90 2.90 1.55
CA LEU A 52 -10.17 2.71 2.81
C LEU A 52 -8.92 1.84 2.61
N LEU A 53 -9.06 0.73 1.89
CA LEU A 53 -7.95 -0.16 1.55
C LEU A 53 -6.89 0.54 0.67
N SER A 54 -7.32 1.30 -0.33
CA SER A 54 -6.42 2.01 -1.24
C SER A 54 -5.59 3.08 -0.52
N VAL A 55 -6.24 3.89 0.32
CA VAL A 55 -5.60 5.03 0.98
C VAL A 55 -4.83 4.61 2.25
N PHE A 56 -5.43 3.77 3.09
CA PHE A 56 -4.91 3.46 4.41
C PHE A 56 -4.30 2.05 4.56
N GLY A 57 -4.27 1.27 3.47
CA GLY A 57 -3.67 -0.05 3.45
C GLY A 57 -4.56 -1.15 4.02
N ARG A 58 -3.96 -2.30 4.29
CA ARG A 58 -4.66 -3.50 4.78
C ARG A 58 -4.71 -3.53 6.30
N PRO A 59 -5.74 -4.19 6.89
CA PRO A 59 -5.68 -4.52 8.30
C PRO A 59 -4.58 -5.55 8.55
N ASN A 60 -3.91 -5.41 9.69
CA ASN A 60 -2.90 -6.36 10.18
C ASN A 60 -3.11 -6.64 11.68
N ASP A 61 -2.22 -7.40 12.30
CA ASP A 61 -2.37 -7.81 13.70
C ASP A 61 -2.31 -6.64 14.71
N TYR A 62 -1.82 -5.46 14.29
CA TYR A 62 -1.65 -4.28 15.15
C TYR A 62 -2.75 -3.22 14.97
N ASN A 63 -3.36 -3.13 13.77
CA ASN A 63 -4.30 -2.05 13.46
C ASN A 63 -5.73 -2.53 13.14
N TYR A 64 -5.99 -3.84 13.13
CA TYR A 64 -7.25 -4.41 12.66
C TYR A 64 -8.48 -3.85 13.39
N GLU A 65 -8.38 -3.53 14.68
CA GLU A 65 -9.53 -2.97 15.41
C GLU A 65 -9.89 -1.57 14.91
N TYR A 66 -8.91 -0.71 14.63
CA TYR A 66 -9.15 0.61 14.02
C TYR A 66 -9.69 0.47 12.60
N TRP A 67 -9.04 -0.38 11.81
CA TRP A 67 -9.40 -0.59 10.42
C TRP A 67 -10.82 -1.14 10.27
N TYR A 68 -11.17 -2.17 11.05
CA TYR A 68 -12.51 -2.75 11.00
C TYR A 68 -13.56 -1.88 11.67
N THR A 69 -13.23 -1.02 12.63
CA THR A 69 -14.15 0.02 13.12
C THR A 69 -14.58 0.92 11.97
N ALA A 70 -13.63 1.40 11.16
CA ALA A 70 -13.94 2.19 9.96
C ALA A 70 -14.76 1.38 8.94
N ALA A 71 -14.31 0.18 8.57
CA ALA A 71 -14.97 -0.66 7.58
C ALA A 71 -16.41 -1.06 7.98
N GLN A 72 -16.66 -1.30 9.27
CA GLN A 72 -18.00 -1.65 9.74
C GLN A 72 -18.98 -0.48 9.61
N PHE A 73 -18.57 0.74 9.92
CA PHE A 73 -19.44 1.89 9.71
C PHE A 73 -19.78 2.08 8.23
N LEU A 74 -18.80 1.98 7.34
CA LEU A 74 -19.01 2.04 5.88
C LEU A 74 -19.98 0.96 5.38
N LEU A 75 -20.01 -0.22 6.00
CA LEU A 75 -20.94 -1.30 5.66
C LEU A 75 -22.42 -0.91 5.84
N TYR A 76 -22.72 0.05 6.71
CA TYR A 76 -24.07 0.57 6.94
C TYR A 76 -24.46 1.68 5.96
N GLY A 77 -23.58 2.11 5.07
CA GLY A 77 -23.84 3.09 4.01
C GLY A 77 -23.43 4.52 4.36
N GLY A 78 -22.59 4.71 5.38
CA GLY A 78 -22.06 6.02 5.74
C GLY A 78 -20.78 6.40 5.01
N THR A 79 -20.35 7.63 5.23
CA THR A 79 -19.07 8.16 4.84
C THR A 79 -18.20 8.41 6.09
N LEU A 80 -16.90 8.38 5.93
CA LEU A 80 -15.97 8.53 7.05
C LEU A 80 -14.98 9.65 6.80
N LYS A 81 -14.72 10.43 7.83
CA LYS A 81 -13.54 11.28 7.97
C LYS A 81 -12.51 10.51 8.79
N VAL A 82 -11.51 9.97 8.11
CA VAL A 82 -10.47 9.15 8.74
C VAL A 82 -9.24 9.99 9.01
N VAL A 83 -8.70 9.89 10.22
CA VAL A 83 -7.45 10.53 10.62
C VAL A 83 -6.46 9.46 11.05
N ARG A 84 -5.32 9.39 10.36
CA ARG A 84 -4.18 8.58 10.81
C ARG A 84 -3.43 9.35 11.90
N GLY A 85 -3.30 8.73 13.08
CA GLY A 85 -2.60 9.33 14.22
C GLY A 85 -1.11 9.53 13.95
N ASN A 86 -0.56 10.60 14.53
CA ASN A 86 0.84 11.00 14.35
C ASN A 86 1.74 10.34 15.40
N SER A 87 2.04 9.05 15.23
CA SER A 87 2.99 8.37 16.11
C SER A 87 4.42 8.87 15.89
N THR A 88 5.16 9.05 16.99
CA THR A 88 6.58 9.42 16.95
C THR A 88 7.48 8.34 16.35
N ALA A 89 6.99 7.09 16.27
CA ALA A 89 7.71 5.98 15.64
C ALA A 89 7.64 5.99 14.10
N LEU A 90 6.74 6.77 13.51
CA LEU A 90 6.55 6.84 12.06
C LEU A 90 7.76 7.47 11.37
N LYS A 91 8.23 6.85 10.29
CA LYS A 91 9.26 7.41 9.38
C LYS A 91 8.92 7.10 7.93
N ASN A 92 9.25 8.02 7.03
CA ASN A 92 9.13 7.78 5.59
C ASN A 92 10.36 7.01 5.10
N ALA A 93 10.15 6.05 4.22
CA ALA A 93 11.27 5.46 3.50
C ALA A 93 11.86 6.47 2.53
N ILE A 94 13.18 6.58 2.46
CA ILE A 94 13.91 7.46 1.53
C ILE A 94 15.04 6.69 0.85
N ASP A 95 15.45 7.15 -0.32
CA ASP A 95 16.69 6.68 -0.90
C ASP A 95 17.84 7.40 -0.23
N THR A 96 18.74 6.71 0.40
CA THR A 96 20.00 7.30 0.83
C THR A 96 21.15 6.49 0.24
N ALA A 97 21.99 7.15 -0.50
CA ALA A 97 23.29 6.60 -0.89
C ALA A 97 24.19 6.30 0.34
N GLN A 98 23.74 6.66 1.53
CA GLN A 98 24.47 6.48 2.79
C GLN A 98 23.92 5.34 3.67
N PHE A 99 22.86 4.65 3.28
CA PHE A 99 22.64 3.31 3.79
C PHE A 99 23.67 2.42 3.11
N THR A 100 24.85 2.36 3.68
CA THR A 100 25.73 1.24 3.41
C THR A 100 24.92 0.01 3.84
N LEU A 101 24.39 -0.70 2.87
CA LEU A 101 23.92 -2.04 3.07
C LEU A 101 25.10 -2.79 3.63
N THR A 102 25.14 -3.00 4.93
CA THR A 102 26.09 -3.92 5.52
C THR A 102 25.64 -5.28 5.01
N THR A 103 26.20 -5.69 3.89
CA THR A 103 26.12 -7.07 3.47
C THR A 103 26.80 -7.87 4.55
N PHE A 104 26.07 -8.76 5.19
CA PHE A 104 26.66 -9.78 6.01
C PHE A 104 27.46 -10.67 5.06
N SER A 105 28.78 -10.42 5.01
CA SER A 105 29.69 -11.04 4.04
C SER A 105 29.78 -12.55 4.30
N GLY A 106 30.13 -13.32 3.30
CA GLY A 106 30.33 -14.77 3.44
C GLY A 106 31.36 -15.19 4.50
N SER A 107 32.18 -14.28 4.99
CA SER A 107 33.19 -14.52 6.04
C SER A 107 32.82 -13.92 7.41
N ASP A 108 31.80 -13.12 7.52
CA ASP A 108 31.41 -12.49 8.79
C ASP A 108 30.79 -13.52 9.73
N THR A 109 31.09 -13.40 11.01
CA THR A 109 30.58 -14.30 12.06
C THR A 109 29.66 -13.59 13.07
N THR A 110 29.49 -12.28 12.97
CA THR A 110 28.55 -11.51 13.80
C THR A 110 27.47 -10.89 12.92
N LEU A 111 26.22 -11.30 13.14
CA LEU A 111 25.04 -10.87 12.41
C LEU A 111 24.17 -10.01 13.32
N THR A 112 23.93 -8.76 12.98
CA THR A 112 22.98 -7.91 13.71
C THR A 112 21.57 -8.09 13.10
N VAL A 113 20.59 -8.43 13.92
CA VAL A 113 19.17 -8.57 13.52
C VAL A 113 18.32 -7.45 14.10
N THR A 114 17.15 -7.23 13.51
CA THR A 114 16.22 -6.18 13.98
C THR A 114 15.62 -6.50 15.35
N ALA A 115 15.43 -7.77 15.67
CA ALA A 115 15.02 -8.26 16.98
C ALA A 115 15.55 -9.68 17.21
N SER A 116 16.14 -9.92 18.36
CA SER A 116 16.69 -11.25 18.75
C SER A 116 15.77 -12.03 19.70
N THR A 117 14.55 -11.54 19.96
CA THR A 117 13.58 -12.19 20.86
C THR A 117 13.36 -13.65 20.46
N ASP A 118 13.47 -14.57 21.42
CA ASP A 118 13.34 -16.03 21.27
C ASP A 118 14.40 -16.67 20.35
N ILE A 119 15.49 -16.00 20.05
CA ILE A 119 16.67 -16.60 19.41
C ILE A 119 17.72 -16.87 20.51
N ALA A 120 18.15 -18.10 20.64
CA ALA A 120 19.08 -18.52 21.68
C ALA A 120 20.37 -19.12 21.09
N ALA A 121 21.39 -19.24 21.94
CA ALA A 121 22.56 -20.01 21.56
C ALA A 121 22.21 -21.49 21.35
N GLN A 122 22.75 -22.08 20.32
CA GLN A 122 22.53 -23.44 19.76
C GLN A 122 21.38 -23.53 18.76
N ASP A 123 20.52 -22.51 18.59
CA ASP A 123 19.51 -22.49 17.52
C ASP A 123 20.19 -22.41 16.14
N PHE A 124 19.45 -22.85 15.14
CA PHE A 124 19.81 -22.64 13.76
C PHE A 124 18.96 -21.52 13.18
N ILE A 125 19.55 -20.74 12.29
CA ILE A 125 18.87 -19.72 11.50
C ILE A 125 19.12 -19.99 10.02
N LEU A 126 18.06 -19.85 9.22
CA LEU A 126 18.15 -19.92 7.76
C LEU A 126 17.97 -18.52 7.20
N ILE A 127 18.92 -18.10 6.35
CA ILE A 127 18.85 -16.84 5.60
C ILE A 127 19.11 -17.18 4.13
N ASP A 128 18.18 -16.82 3.26
CA ASP A 128 18.18 -17.21 1.85
C ASP A 128 18.36 -18.75 1.66
N ALA A 129 19.56 -19.22 1.36
CA ALA A 129 19.87 -20.63 1.19
C ALA A 129 20.94 -21.15 2.17
N GLU A 130 21.34 -20.32 3.13
CA GLU A 130 22.37 -20.69 4.12
C GLU A 130 21.78 -20.94 5.49
N ILE A 131 22.12 -22.06 6.11
CA ILE A 131 21.83 -22.35 7.52
C ILE A 131 23.08 -22.01 8.34
N MET A 132 22.88 -21.26 9.40
CA MET A 132 23.89 -20.87 10.37
C MET A 132 23.48 -21.33 11.76
N LYS A 133 24.47 -21.67 12.61
CA LYS A 133 24.22 -22.01 14.00
C LYS A 133 24.55 -20.80 14.88
N VAL A 134 23.61 -20.38 15.69
CA VAL A 134 23.82 -19.30 16.65
C VAL A 134 24.68 -19.82 17.81
N THR A 135 25.82 -19.18 18.07
CA THR A 135 26.72 -19.57 19.15
C THR A 135 26.61 -18.65 20.37
N ALA A 136 26.27 -17.38 20.16
CA ALA A 136 25.99 -16.42 21.22
C ALA A 136 24.97 -15.37 20.75
N VAL A 137 24.24 -14.78 21.72
CA VAL A 137 23.34 -13.67 21.50
C VAL A 137 23.65 -12.56 22.48
N VAL A 138 23.96 -11.36 21.98
CA VAL A 138 24.24 -10.17 22.81
C VAL A 138 23.44 -8.99 22.28
N GLY A 139 22.34 -8.66 22.97
CA GLY A 139 21.38 -7.71 22.42
C GLY A 139 20.81 -8.23 21.10
N ASN A 140 20.92 -7.46 20.02
CA ASN A 140 20.49 -7.86 18.68
C ASN A 140 21.63 -8.46 17.82
N ASP A 141 22.82 -8.66 18.40
CA ASP A 141 23.93 -9.26 17.70
C ASP A 141 23.98 -10.77 17.97
N LEU A 142 23.93 -11.53 16.88
CA LEU A 142 24.03 -12.97 16.87
C LEU A 142 25.46 -13.34 16.43
N THR A 143 26.19 -14.06 17.25
CA THR A 143 27.41 -14.73 16.80
C THR A 143 27.05 -16.05 16.18
N VAL A 144 27.49 -16.32 14.95
CA VAL A 144 27.08 -17.47 14.18
C VAL A 144 28.22 -18.27 13.59
N ASP A 145 28.07 -19.57 13.56
CA ASP A 145 28.89 -20.47 12.75
C ASP A 145 28.20 -20.64 11.38
N ARG A 146 28.94 -20.35 10.31
CA ARG A 146 28.44 -20.30 8.92
C ARG A 146 28.36 -21.68 8.26
N GLY A 147 27.54 -21.77 7.21
CA GLY A 147 27.49 -22.92 6.31
C GLY A 147 27.15 -24.24 6.99
N GLN A 148 26.22 -24.23 7.93
CA GLN A 148 25.82 -25.41 8.67
C GLN A 148 24.89 -26.33 7.87
N LEU A 149 24.76 -27.58 8.30
CA LEU A 149 23.90 -28.60 7.68
C LEU A 149 24.11 -28.72 6.16
N SER A 150 25.41 -28.75 5.77
CA SER A 150 25.84 -28.88 4.37
C SER A 150 25.38 -27.75 3.43
N THR A 151 25.02 -26.60 3.95
CA THR A 151 24.80 -25.38 3.15
C THR A 151 26.11 -24.60 2.95
N ALA A 152 26.16 -23.72 1.96
CA ALA A 152 27.35 -22.90 1.67
C ALA A 152 27.22 -21.53 2.34
N ALA A 153 28.35 -21.03 2.89
CA ALA A 153 28.43 -19.66 3.39
C ALA A 153 28.37 -18.68 2.20
N THR A 154 27.39 -17.79 2.20
CA THR A 154 27.14 -16.79 1.16
C THR A 154 26.95 -15.40 1.77
N SER A 155 27.03 -14.36 0.96
CA SER A 155 26.72 -13.00 1.43
C SER A 155 25.21 -12.77 1.45
N HIS A 156 24.71 -12.14 2.53
CA HIS A 156 23.29 -11.82 2.69
C HIS A 156 23.12 -10.31 2.78
N GLY A 157 22.09 -9.80 2.11
CA GLY A 157 21.75 -8.37 2.16
C GLY A 157 21.04 -7.98 3.44
N ALA A 158 21.19 -6.71 3.84
CA ALA A 158 20.33 -6.14 4.88
C ALA A 158 18.85 -6.28 4.52
N GLY A 159 18.00 -6.53 5.49
CA GLY A 159 16.57 -6.79 5.29
C GLY A 159 16.24 -8.25 4.88
N SER A 160 17.25 -9.10 4.62
CA SER A 160 17.00 -10.53 4.39
C SER A 160 16.27 -11.15 5.56
N GLN A 161 15.26 -11.98 5.26
CA GLN A 161 14.46 -12.67 6.26
C GLN A 161 15.26 -13.72 6.98
N VAL A 162 15.14 -13.74 8.30
CA VAL A 162 15.74 -14.76 9.16
C VAL A 162 14.66 -15.72 9.61
N THR A 163 14.78 -16.98 9.23
CA THR A 163 13.91 -18.06 9.68
C THR A 163 14.58 -18.77 10.84
N LEU A 164 13.91 -18.84 11.99
CA LEU A 164 14.40 -19.55 13.16
C LEU A 164 14.08 -21.04 13.05
N ILE A 165 15.06 -21.89 13.36
CA ILE A 165 14.97 -23.36 13.39
C ILE A 165 15.43 -23.83 14.77
N GLU A 166 14.47 -24.22 15.59
CA GLU A 166 14.70 -24.64 16.97
C GLU A 166 14.57 -26.15 17.12
N ASP A 167 15.31 -26.73 18.04
CA ASP A 167 15.08 -28.11 18.48
C ASP A 167 13.82 -28.15 19.37
N ALA A 168 12.83 -28.93 19.00
CA ALA A 168 11.59 -29.10 19.76
C ALA A 168 11.78 -29.84 21.10
N GLY A 169 13.00 -30.26 21.42
CA GLY A 169 13.33 -31.02 22.63
C GLY A 169 12.82 -32.49 22.59
N THR A 170 12.33 -32.96 21.45
CA THR A 170 11.88 -34.34 21.25
C THR A 170 12.71 -35.04 20.19
N SER A 171 13.21 -36.21 20.51
CA SER A 171 14.01 -37.01 19.59
C SER A 171 13.73 -38.48 19.72
N THR A 172 14.03 -39.24 18.66
CA THR A 172 14.03 -40.70 18.62
C THR A 172 15.20 -41.16 17.78
N THR A 173 15.34 -42.45 17.54
CA THR A 173 16.36 -43.00 16.66
C THR A 173 15.74 -43.61 15.41
N MET A 174 16.48 -43.57 14.31
CA MET A 174 16.12 -44.26 13.09
C MET A 174 16.18 -45.77 13.34
N ASN A 175 15.18 -46.51 12.88
CA ASN A 175 15.07 -47.96 12.99
C ASN A 175 14.65 -48.53 11.62
N GLN A 176 15.50 -48.30 10.62
CA GLN A 176 15.24 -48.63 9.23
C GLN A 176 15.65 -50.08 8.89
N GLY A 177 16.44 -50.71 9.76
CA GLY A 177 17.01 -52.04 9.49
C GLY A 177 18.10 -52.04 8.42
N GLY A 178 18.58 -50.82 8.07
CA GLY A 178 19.60 -50.57 7.06
C GLY A 178 19.74 -49.09 6.72
N THR A 179 20.42 -48.78 5.62
CA THR A 179 20.63 -47.41 5.16
C THR A 179 19.41 -46.88 4.45
N LEU A 180 18.90 -45.71 4.86
CA LEU A 180 17.95 -44.92 4.08
C LEU A 180 18.73 -44.22 2.95
N ALA A 181 18.44 -44.60 1.71
CA ALA A 181 19.09 -44.00 0.53
C ALA A 181 18.81 -42.49 0.44
N ALA A 182 19.67 -41.73 -0.23
CA ALA A 182 19.55 -40.29 -0.38
C ALA A 182 18.20 -39.83 -0.97
N GLY A 183 17.59 -40.61 -1.85
CA GLY A 183 16.23 -40.37 -2.41
C GLY A 183 15.11 -41.14 -1.70
N GLY A 184 15.39 -41.84 -0.62
CA GLY A 184 14.38 -42.65 0.11
C GLY A 184 13.38 -41.74 0.82
N THR A 185 12.09 -41.99 0.60
CA THR A 185 10.96 -41.18 1.14
C THR A 185 10.22 -41.83 2.30
N SER A 186 10.59 -43.10 2.65
CA SER A 186 9.98 -43.82 3.75
C SER A 186 11.00 -44.01 4.88
N LEU A 187 10.83 -43.31 5.97
CA LEU A 187 11.69 -43.33 7.15
C LEU A 187 10.99 -44.09 8.29
N THR A 188 11.61 -45.17 8.78
CA THR A 188 11.13 -45.87 9.97
C THR A 188 11.91 -45.41 11.20
N VAL A 189 11.21 -44.97 12.23
CA VAL A 189 11.78 -44.52 13.52
C VAL A 189 11.42 -45.53 14.64
N THR A 190 12.17 -45.47 15.73
CA THR A 190 11.92 -46.36 16.89
C THR A 190 10.58 -46.03 17.54
N ASP A 191 10.27 -44.76 17.70
CA ASP A 191 9.02 -44.31 18.31
C ASP A 191 8.59 -42.92 17.75
N ALA A 192 7.63 -42.93 16.87
CA ALA A 192 7.07 -41.71 16.31
C ALA A 192 6.17 -40.95 17.31
N GLY A 193 5.60 -41.67 18.30
CA GLY A 193 4.81 -41.05 19.36
C GLY A 193 5.66 -40.19 20.30
N THR A 194 6.82 -40.66 20.72
CA THR A 194 7.79 -39.89 21.52
C THR A 194 8.36 -38.72 20.72
N LEU A 195 8.58 -38.89 19.40
CA LEU A 195 9.01 -37.77 18.53
C LEU A 195 7.93 -36.68 18.39
N GLY A 196 6.67 -37.05 18.48
CA GLY A 196 5.53 -36.13 18.47
C GLY A 196 5.35 -35.38 17.15
N VAL A 197 5.67 -36.03 16.02
CA VAL A 197 5.57 -35.40 14.68
C VAL A 197 4.24 -35.65 14.02
N GLY A 198 3.75 -34.66 13.33
CA GLY A 198 2.57 -34.68 12.46
C GLY A 198 2.90 -34.34 11.00
N THR A 199 1.90 -34.30 10.17
CA THR A 199 2.02 -33.87 8.77
C THR A 199 2.46 -32.41 8.71
N ASN A 200 3.45 -32.12 7.85
CA ASN A 200 4.11 -30.82 7.65
C ASN A 200 5.14 -30.43 8.72
N ASP A 201 5.39 -31.25 9.72
CA ASP A 201 6.49 -31.00 10.66
C ASP A 201 7.85 -31.27 10.01
N TYR A 202 8.88 -30.61 10.54
CA TYR A 202 10.26 -30.80 10.12
C TYR A 202 11.02 -31.66 11.13
N ILE A 203 11.89 -32.50 10.61
CA ILE A 203 12.81 -33.34 11.42
C ILE A 203 14.22 -33.22 10.87
N LYS A 204 15.19 -33.36 11.74
CA LYS A 204 16.62 -33.38 11.40
C LYS A 204 17.22 -34.76 11.63
N ILE A 205 18.03 -35.23 10.67
CA ILE A 205 18.86 -36.42 10.79
C ILE A 205 20.26 -36.04 10.33
N ALA A 206 21.25 -36.09 11.18
CA ALA A 206 22.60 -35.58 10.90
C ALA A 206 22.56 -34.14 10.34
N ASP A 207 23.02 -33.91 9.11
CA ASP A 207 23.06 -32.61 8.46
C ASP A 207 21.91 -32.39 7.46
N GLU A 208 20.88 -33.23 7.50
CA GLU A 208 19.75 -33.12 6.59
C GLU A 208 18.47 -32.79 7.35
N ILE A 209 17.70 -31.86 6.79
CA ILE A 209 16.34 -31.55 7.23
C ILE A 209 15.34 -32.20 6.27
N LEU A 210 14.36 -32.85 6.84
CA LEU A 210 13.29 -33.54 6.12
C LEU A 210 11.95 -32.98 6.58
N ARG A 211 10.96 -32.97 5.68
CA ARG A 211 9.59 -32.61 6.00
C ARG A 211 8.71 -33.85 6.01
N VAL A 212 7.95 -34.03 7.07
CA VAL A 212 7.03 -35.19 7.21
C VAL A 212 5.75 -34.87 6.41
N SER A 213 5.43 -35.73 5.45
CA SER A 213 4.21 -35.63 4.65
C SER A 213 3.09 -36.55 5.16
N ASN A 214 3.43 -37.67 5.83
CA ASN A 214 2.47 -38.57 6.42
C ASN A 214 3.10 -39.40 7.56
N VAL A 215 2.31 -39.79 8.53
CA VAL A 215 2.73 -40.66 9.66
C VAL A 215 1.81 -41.86 9.78
N VAL A 216 2.37 -43.07 9.69
CA VAL A 216 1.62 -44.32 9.88
C VAL A 216 2.36 -45.23 10.85
N GLY A 217 1.93 -45.28 12.10
CA GLY A 217 2.68 -45.95 13.16
C GLY A 217 4.06 -45.34 13.33
N ASN A 218 5.12 -46.13 13.23
CA ASN A 218 6.49 -45.66 13.32
C ASN A 218 7.12 -45.38 11.94
N VAL A 219 6.36 -45.37 10.87
CA VAL A 219 6.80 -45.07 9.52
C VAL A 219 6.38 -43.66 9.14
N LEU A 220 7.35 -42.81 8.81
CA LEU A 220 7.17 -41.44 8.35
C LEU A 220 7.39 -41.38 6.83
N THR A 221 6.46 -40.82 6.09
CA THR A 221 6.71 -40.45 4.69
C THR A 221 7.31 -39.07 4.70
N VAL A 222 8.46 -38.89 4.06
CA VAL A 222 9.25 -37.63 4.15
C VAL A 222 9.64 -37.10 2.78
N SER A 223 9.69 -35.76 2.66
CA SER A 223 10.43 -35.07 1.61
C SER A 223 11.85 -34.85 2.07
N ARG A 224 12.81 -34.99 1.16
CA ARG A 224 14.25 -34.94 1.46
C ARG A 224 14.86 -33.56 1.11
N GLY A 225 15.93 -33.21 1.81
CA GLY A 225 16.72 -32.04 1.47
C GLY A 225 15.97 -30.73 1.64
N GLU A 226 15.10 -30.61 2.61
CA GLU A 226 14.31 -29.41 2.89
C GLU A 226 15.17 -28.28 3.48
N LEU A 227 14.68 -27.05 3.43
CA LEU A 227 15.35 -25.83 3.94
C LEU A 227 16.80 -25.70 3.45
N SER A 228 17.03 -25.94 2.17
CA SER A 228 18.34 -25.86 1.49
C SER A 228 19.38 -26.88 1.91
N THR A 229 19.04 -27.88 2.71
CA THR A 229 19.94 -28.99 3.00
C THR A 229 19.98 -29.98 1.85
N THR A 230 21.01 -30.82 1.79
CA THR A 230 21.17 -31.82 0.73
C THR A 230 20.73 -33.20 1.22
N GLY A 231 19.87 -33.88 0.46
CA GLY A 231 19.47 -35.25 0.73
C GLY A 231 20.65 -36.19 0.68
N SER A 232 20.98 -36.86 1.79
CA SER A 232 22.11 -37.79 1.92
C SER A 232 21.67 -39.15 2.39
N ALA A 233 22.48 -40.20 2.16
CA ALA A 233 22.22 -41.54 2.70
C ALA A 233 22.39 -41.54 4.22
N GLN A 234 21.33 -41.98 4.96
CA GLN A 234 21.32 -41.98 6.42
C GLN A 234 21.48 -43.40 6.92
N THR A 235 22.40 -43.63 7.87
CA THR A 235 22.62 -44.93 8.45
C THR A 235 21.66 -45.19 9.61
N ASP A 236 21.37 -46.45 9.85
CA ASP A 236 20.48 -46.84 10.94
C ASP A 236 20.98 -46.39 12.31
N SER A 237 20.09 -46.25 13.28
CA SER A 237 20.36 -45.81 14.66
C SER A 237 20.77 -44.32 14.79
N GLN A 238 20.75 -43.51 13.75
CA GLN A 238 20.96 -42.04 13.86
C GLN A 238 19.78 -41.38 14.62
N THR A 239 20.13 -40.31 15.33
CA THR A 239 19.12 -39.54 16.05
C THR A 239 18.26 -38.74 15.06
N VAL A 240 16.96 -38.81 15.26
CA VAL A 240 15.93 -38.10 14.56
C VAL A 240 15.34 -37.08 15.53
N THR A 241 15.53 -35.81 15.28
CA THR A 241 15.09 -34.70 16.16
C THR A 241 13.96 -33.94 15.48
N LYS A 242 12.89 -33.65 16.20
CA LYS A 242 11.85 -32.74 15.72
C LYS A 242 12.32 -31.31 15.77
N LEU A 243 12.00 -30.53 14.72
CA LEU A 243 12.31 -29.11 14.62
C LEU A 243 11.04 -28.27 14.64
N VAL A 244 11.13 -27.09 15.24
CA VAL A 244 10.16 -26.00 15.11
C VAL A 244 10.77 -24.96 14.18
N VAL A 245 10.05 -24.67 13.08
CA VAL A 245 10.50 -23.70 12.06
C VAL A 245 9.59 -22.49 12.08
N THR A 246 10.14 -21.33 12.44
CA THR A 246 9.44 -20.05 12.49
C THR A 246 9.97 -19.15 11.38
N ALA A 247 9.26 -19.13 10.24
CA ALA A 247 9.62 -18.32 9.09
C ALA A 247 9.47 -16.82 9.37
N GLY A 248 10.44 -16.04 8.90
CA GLY A 248 10.40 -14.58 9.03
C GLY A 248 10.41 -14.08 10.47
N LYS A 249 11.12 -14.77 11.36
CA LYS A 249 11.22 -14.44 12.78
C LYS A 249 11.76 -13.03 13.01
N THR A 250 12.75 -12.65 12.23
CA THR A 250 13.39 -11.33 12.25
C THR A 250 14.01 -11.06 10.88
N THR A 251 14.64 -9.90 10.72
CA THR A 251 15.40 -9.57 9.51
C THR A 251 16.81 -9.15 9.89
N ILE A 252 17.75 -9.28 8.96
CA ILE A 252 19.07 -8.68 9.11
C ILE A 252 18.88 -7.19 9.31
N ASN A 253 19.49 -6.65 10.39
CA ASN A 253 19.39 -5.23 10.67
C ASN A 253 20.03 -4.43 9.54
N GLU A 254 19.27 -3.49 9.01
CA GLU A 254 19.84 -2.47 8.15
C GLU A 254 20.71 -1.58 9.05
N ALA A 255 21.99 -1.45 8.71
CA ALA A 255 22.89 -0.59 9.48
C ALA A 255 22.27 0.80 9.59
N THR A 256 21.99 1.20 10.80
CA THR A 256 21.56 2.58 11.07
C THR A 256 22.69 3.50 10.67
N SER A 257 22.53 4.21 9.56
CA SER A 257 23.51 5.21 9.17
C SER A 257 23.57 6.26 10.29
N THR A 258 24.71 6.34 10.94
CA THR A 258 24.99 7.42 11.88
C THR A 258 25.05 8.71 11.07
N GLY A 259 23.99 9.51 11.12
CA GLY A 259 23.98 10.87 10.59
C GLY A 259 22.87 11.26 9.61
N VAL A 260 22.03 10.33 9.16
CA VAL A 260 20.86 10.69 8.32
C VAL A 260 19.60 10.75 9.17
N THR A 261 19.07 11.95 9.34
CA THR A 261 17.74 12.11 9.93
C THR A 261 16.71 11.76 8.87
N VAL A 262 16.09 10.58 8.99
CA VAL A 262 14.96 10.21 8.12
C VAL A 262 13.81 11.17 8.39
N PRO A 263 13.33 11.92 7.39
CA PRO A 263 12.26 12.89 7.60
C PRO A 263 10.94 12.18 7.92
N ILE A 264 10.09 12.87 8.66
CA ILE A 264 8.68 12.50 8.79
C ILE A 264 7.90 13.46 7.88
N ILE A 265 7.42 12.95 6.75
CA ILE A 265 6.55 13.69 5.83
C ILE A 265 5.13 13.20 6.07
N ARG A 266 4.36 13.96 6.84
CA ARG A 266 3.03 13.55 7.29
C ARG A 266 1.98 13.66 6.18
N ASN A 267 2.05 14.76 5.40
CA ASN A 267 1.08 15.10 4.37
C ASN A 267 1.71 16.07 3.35
N VAL A 268 0.95 16.44 2.32
CA VAL A 268 1.42 17.33 1.26
C VAL A 268 1.73 18.73 1.77
N GLU A 269 0.98 19.23 2.72
CA GLU A 269 1.16 20.58 3.29
C GLU A 269 2.50 20.67 4.01
N GLN A 270 2.89 19.66 4.76
CA GLN A 270 4.21 19.61 5.40
C GLN A 270 5.34 19.44 4.37
N TYR A 271 5.12 18.60 3.33
CA TYR A 271 6.10 18.46 2.25
C TYR A 271 6.40 19.82 1.61
N GLU A 272 5.38 20.57 1.25
CA GLU A 272 5.52 21.90 0.64
C GLU A 272 6.18 22.92 1.58
N ALA A 273 5.79 22.90 2.85
CA ALA A 273 6.28 23.90 3.80
C ALA A 273 7.72 23.68 4.26
N SER A 274 8.20 22.45 4.31
CA SER A 274 9.44 22.15 5.02
C SER A 274 10.40 21.17 4.32
N VAL A 275 9.96 20.51 3.25
CA VAL A 275 10.76 19.47 2.58
C VAL A 275 11.11 19.83 1.14
N GLU A 276 10.16 20.33 0.38
CA GLU A 276 10.32 20.64 -1.05
C GLU A 276 11.42 21.67 -1.34
N SER A 277 11.58 22.66 -0.45
CA SER A 277 12.57 23.71 -0.59
C SER A 277 13.84 23.48 0.25
N ALA A 278 13.92 22.36 0.95
CA ALA A 278 15.07 22.04 1.79
C ALA A 278 16.21 21.44 0.97
N SER A 279 17.44 21.62 1.45
CA SER A 279 18.60 20.90 0.91
C SER A 279 18.59 19.46 1.40
N ASN A 280 17.84 18.61 0.72
CA ASN A 280 17.72 17.20 1.06
C ASN A 280 18.96 16.44 0.56
N ASN A 281 19.42 15.48 1.35
CA ASN A 281 20.49 14.56 0.98
C ASN A 281 19.97 13.24 0.37
N TRP A 282 18.70 13.17 0.07
CA TRP A 282 18.00 12.04 -0.59
C TRP A 282 17.27 12.56 -1.84
N LYS A 283 17.05 11.68 -2.82
CA LYS A 283 16.42 12.00 -4.11
C LYS A 283 14.93 11.71 -4.10
N TRP A 284 14.54 10.60 -3.50
CA TRP A 284 13.18 10.09 -3.49
C TRP A 284 12.78 9.66 -2.07
N GLY A 285 11.57 9.98 -1.69
CA GLY A 285 11.00 9.55 -0.41
C GLY A 285 9.59 9.02 -0.59
N ALA A 286 9.20 8.04 0.22
CA ALA A 286 7.82 7.55 0.24
C ALA A 286 6.85 8.69 0.62
N ARG A 287 5.71 8.75 -0.04
CA ARG A 287 4.73 9.84 0.14
C ARG A 287 4.13 9.87 1.53
N THR A 288 3.99 8.72 2.16
CA THR A 288 3.51 8.62 3.54
C THR A 288 4.44 7.72 4.36
N PRO A 289 4.54 7.93 5.68
CA PRO A 289 5.39 7.11 6.53
C PRO A 289 4.83 5.69 6.68
N GLY A 290 5.71 4.72 6.79
CA GLY A 290 5.36 3.31 6.99
C GLY A 290 6.39 2.34 6.42
N LEU A 291 6.39 1.12 6.94
CA LEU A 291 7.28 0.05 6.50
C LEU A 291 7.08 -0.34 5.02
N TYR A 292 5.84 -0.15 4.50
CA TYR A 292 5.52 -0.42 3.10
C TYR A 292 6.42 0.35 2.13
N GLY A 293 6.88 1.56 2.53
CA GLY A 293 7.75 2.40 1.72
C GLY A 293 9.09 1.74 1.37
N ASN A 294 9.58 0.82 2.19
CA ASN A 294 10.83 0.09 1.94
C ASN A 294 10.73 -0.86 0.74
N SER A 295 9.52 -1.23 0.30
CA SER A 295 9.30 -2.01 -0.92
C SER A 295 9.33 -1.17 -2.20
N ILE A 296 9.30 0.14 -2.08
CA ILE A 296 9.23 1.03 -3.24
C ILE A 296 10.61 1.16 -3.88
N ARG A 297 10.63 1.06 -5.21
CA ARG A 297 11.80 1.34 -6.06
C ARG A 297 11.41 2.40 -7.08
N VAL A 298 12.25 3.40 -7.25
CA VAL A 298 12.10 4.40 -8.30
C VAL A 298 13.15 4.11 -9.36
N VAL A 299 12.74 3.92 -10.59
CA VAL A 299 13.65 3.67 -11.71
C VAL A 299 13.44 4.73 -12.77
N MET A 300 14.52 5.20 -13.34
CA MET A 300 14.51 6.31 -14.29
C MET A 300 15.42 6.02 -15.49
N THR A 301 15.01 6.51 -16.64
CA THR A 301 15.82 6.53 -17.86
C THR A 301 15.53 7.80 -18.63
N ASP A 302 16.52 8.27 -19.40
CA ASP A 302 16.35 9.42 -20.29
C ASP A 302 16.76 9.07 -21.74
N ALA A 303 16.98 10.07 -22.55
CA ALA A 303 17.34 9.91 -23.95
C ALA A 303 18.59 9.06 -24.15
N GLY A 304 19.56 9.17 -23.23
CA GLY A 304 20.80 8.41 -23.28
C GLY A 304 21.55 8.46 -24.60
N PRO A 305 22.64 7.74 -24.71
CA PRO A 305 23.35 7.60 -25.99
C PRO A 305 22.57 6.69 -26.95
N ASP A 306 22.74 6.89 -28.23
CA ASP A 306 22.10 6.08 -29.27
C ASP A 306 22.67 4.66 -29.30
N GLN A 307 23.97 4.52 -29.09
CA GLN A 307 24.68 3.25 -29.11
C GLN A 307 25.67 3.15 -27.96
N ILE A 308 25.90 1.94 -27.47
CA ILE A 308 26.91 1.63 -26.46
C ILE A 308 27.94 0.69 -27.07
N LEU A 309 29.19 1.07 -26.92
CA LEU A 309 30.32 0.27 -27.38
C LEU A 309 31.09 -0.28 -26.16
N SER A 310 31.19 -1.60 -26.08
CA SER A 310 31.99 -2.26 -25.06
C SER A 310 33.38 -2.57 -25.62
N LEU A 311 34.41 -2.20 -24.84
CA LEU A 311 35.80 -2.44 -25.21
C LEU A 311 36.36 -3.61 -24.39
N ALA A 312 37.03 -4.54 -25.09
CA ALA A 312 37.60 -5.71 -24.43
C ALA A 312 38.95 -5.45 -23.75
N GLN A 313 39.67 -4.40 -24.16
CA GLN A 313 41.00 -4.07 -23.63
C GLN A 313 41.26 -2.56 -23.70
N PRO A 314 42.03 -1.97 -22.80
CA PRO A 314 42.75 -2.60 -21.68
C PRO A 314 41.92 -2.84 -20.45
N THR A 315 40.71 -2.31 -20.42
CA THR A 315 39.71 -2.47 -19.34
C THR A 315 38.37 -2.71 -19.99
N SER A 316 37.47 -3.41 -19.32
CA SER A 316 36.08 -3.59 -19.73
C SER A 316 35.28 -2.27 -19.55
N ALA A 317 35.64 -1.27 -20.35
CA ALA A 317 34.97 0.01 -20.36
C ALA A 317 33.90 0.07 -21.46
N GLU A 318 32.85 0.84 -21.22
CA GLU A 318 31.81 1.14 -22.18
C GLU A 318 31.94 2.56 -22.68
N TRP A 319 31.69 2.72 -23.96
CA TRP A 319 31.69 4.02 -24.66
C TRP A 319 30.31 4.29 -25.21
N GLU A 320 29.83 5.48 -24.98
CA GLU A 320 28.52 5.93 -25.42
C GLU A 320 28.62 6.82 -26.65
N PHE A 321 27.72 6.64 -27.60
CA PHE A 321 27.66 7.42 -28.84
C PHE A 321 26.35 8.21 -28.91
N SER A 322 26.44 9.45 -29.31
CA SER A 322 25.30 10.36 -29.46
C SER A 322 24.67 10.33 -30.86
N THR A 323 24.89 9.30 -31.66
CA THR A 323 24.36 9.19 -33.00
C THR A 323 23.56 7.90 -33.21
N THR A 324 22.47 8.02 -33.99
CA THR A 324 21.64 6.88 -34.42
C THR A 324 22.23 6.14 -35.63
N THR A 325 23.30 6.62 -36.22
CA THR A 325 23.95 5.97 -37.37
C THR A 325 24.83 4.82 -36.91
N ASP A 326 24.72 3.68 -37.59
CA ASP A 326 25.59 2.54 -37.38
C ASP A 326 27.06 2.94 -37.47
N ILE A 327 27.88 2.42 -36.58
CA ILE A 327 29.32 2.66 -36.61
C ILE A 327 29.88 2.09 -37.88
N THR A 328 30.32 2.96 -38.78
CA THR A 328 30.99 2.53 -39.99
C THR A 328 32.44 2.16 -39.71
N TYR A 329 32.76 0.97 -40.05
CA TYR A 329 34.03 0.35 -39.83
C TYR A 329 34.93 0.49 -41.07
N SER A 330 36.12 1.03 -40.92
CA SER A 330 37.09 1.17 -42.01
C SER A 330 37.96 -0.10 -42.11
N ALA A 331 37.89 -0.78 -43.23
CA ALA A 331 38.53 -2.05 -43.51
C ALA A 331 40.05 -1.95 -43.84
N ALA A 332 40.80 -1.04 -43.19
CA ALA A 332 42.22 -0.85 -43.56
C ALA A 332 43.17 -2.04 -43.24
N ASN A 333 42.71 -3.04 -42.48
CA ASN A 333 43.42 -4.29 -42.23
C ASN A 333 42.47 -5.48 -42.11
N ALA A 334 42.20 -6.10 -43.28
CA ALA A 334 41.10 -7.05 -43.50
C ALA A 334 41.36 -8.49 -43.03
N ALA A 335 42.36 -8.79 -42.27
CA ALA A 335 42.57 -10.15 -41.78
C ALA A 335 41.76 -10.45 -40.54
N ALA A 336 40.71 -11.19 -40.70
CA ALA A 336 39.92 -11.86 -39.69
C ALA A 336 39.20 -10.96 -38.67
N LYS A 337 38.22 -10.20 -39.16
CA LYS A 337 37.25 -9.49 -38.28
C LYS A 337 35.94 -10.24 -38.29
N ILE A 338 35.57 -10.80 -37.16
CA ILE A 338 34.29 -11.48 -36.97
C ILE A 338 33.32 -10.53 -36.29
N PHE A 339 32.26 -10.18 -37.01
CA PHE A 339 31.13 -9.48 -36.42
C PHE A 339 30.21 -10.51 -35.79
N SER A 340 29.81 -10.27 -34.55
CA SER A 340 28.79 -11.06 -33.87
C SER A 340 27.66 -10.14 -33.48
N TYR A 341 26.45 -10.48 -33.82
CA TYR A 341 25.27 -9.76 -33.36
C TYR A 341 24.13 -10.72 -33.08
N THR A 342 23.18 -10.31 -32.25
CA THR A 342 22.00 -11.08 -31.93
C THR A 342 20.85 -10.64 -32.83
N ILE A 343 20.18 -11.59 -33.44
CA ILE A 343 18.97 -11.39 -34.25
C ILE A 343 17.82 -12.13 -33.56
N VAL A 344 16.67 -11.51 -33.51
CA VAL A 344 15.40 -12.18 -33.25
C VAL A 344 14.70 -12.35 -34.61
N ALA A 345 14.53 -13.58 -35.01
CA ALA A 345 13.84 -13.93 -36.25
C ALA A 345 12.52 -14.64 -35.93
N GLN A 346 11.52 -14.36 -36.76
CA GLN A 346 10.30 -15.14 -36.84
C GLN A 346 10.49 -16.23 -37.90
N LEU A 347 10.20 -17.47 -37.52
CA LEU A 347 10.34 -18.60 -38.43
C LEU A 347 9.02 -18.88 -39.16
N ASP A 348 9.11 -19.20 -40.48
CA ASP A 348 7.97 -19.61 -41.29
C ASP A 348 7.45 -20.98 -40.83
N SER A 349 6.22 -21.03 -40.41
CA SER A 349 5.56 -22.23 -39.87
C SER A 349 5.54 -23.42 -40.81
N ALA A 350 5.55 -23.20 -42.12
CA ALA A 350 5.51 -24.25 -43.14
C ALA A 350 6.89 -24.87 -43.41
N SER A 351 7.97 -24.21 -42.97
CA SER A 351 9.34 -24.60 -43.27
C SER A 351 10.09 -25.24 -42.10
N ILE A 352 9.53 -25.23 -40.91
CA ILE A 352 10.22 -25.77 -39.72
C ILE A 352 10.31 -27.29 -39.83
N ALA A 353 11.54 -27.79 -39.85
CA ALA A 353 11.88 -29.21 -39.76
C ALA A 353 12.81 -29.39 -38.54
N GLY A 354 12.39 -30.21 -37.61
CA GLY A 354 13.12 -30.44 -36.34
C GLY A 354 12.87 -29.39 -35.26
N ASP A 355 13.76 -29.31 -34.29
CA ASP A 355 13.73 -28.40 -33.16
C ASP A 355 15.06 -27.66 -33.00
N PHE A 356 15.05 -26.51 -32.34
CA PHE A 356 16.26 -25.70 -32.15
C PHE A 356 16.57 -25.65 -30.66
N SER A 357 17.73 -26.13 -30.26
CA SER A 357 18.21 -26.12 -28.91
C SER A 357 19.24 -25.03 -28.67
N LYS A 358 19.29 -24.52 -27.45
CA LYS A 358 20.28 -23.53 -27.07
C LYS A 358 21.70 -24.05 -27.31
N ASP A 359 22.59 -23.17 -27.75
CA ASP A 359 24.03 -23.40 -28.04
C ASP A 359 24.29 -24.30 -29.28
N GLU A 360 23.25 -24.67 -30.03
CA GLU A 360 23.45 -25.34 -31.34
C GLU A 360 24.05 -24.35 -32.35
N VAL A 361 24.93 -24.90 -33.16
CA VAL A 361 25.55 -24.13 -34.25
C VAL A 361 24.65 -24.15 -35.49
N TRP A 362 24.37 -22.98 -36.03
CA TRP A 362 23.59 -22.86 -37.26
C TRP A 362 24.38 -22.14 -38.34
N ARG A 363 24.02 -22.40 -39.59
CA ARG A 363 24.51 -21.71 -40.82
C ARG A 363 23.31 -21.39 -41.69
N ALA A 364 23.45 -20.31 -42.44
CA ALA A 364 22.40 -19.90 -43.36
C ALA A 364 22.65 -20.41 -44.77
N GLU A 365 21.57 -20.70 -45.49
CA GLU A 365 21.51 -21.04 -46.89
C GLU A 365 20.48 -20.13 -47.57
N THR A 366 20.75 -19.74 -48.83
CA THR A 366 19.76 -19.04 -49.66
C THR A 366 18.56 -19.94 -49.93
N ASP A 367 17.47 -19.39 -50.44
CA ASP A 367 16.28 -20.14 -50.85
C ASP A 367 16.60 -21.22 -51.93
N ALA A 368 17.69 -21.04 -52.68
CA ALA A 368 18.21 -22.01 -53.66
C ALA A 368 19.14 -23.08 -53.04
N GLY A 369 19.32 -23.09 -51.71
CA GLY A 369 20.19 -24.05 -51.01
C GLY A 369 21.69 -23.77 -51.16
N VAL A 370 22.08 -22.55 -51.49
CA VAL A 370 23.47 -22.12 -51.54
C VAL A 370 23.88 -21.59 -50.17
N ALA A 371 24.96 -22.16 -49.62
CA ALA A 371 25.47 -21.68 -48.33
C ALA A 371 25.91 -20.22 -48.40
N ILE A 372 25.40 -19.40 -47.48
CA ILE A 372 25.86 -18.03 -47.28
C ILE A 372 26.85 -18.00 -46.12
N ALA A 373 27.76 -17.02 -46.14
CA ALA A 373 28.81 -16.93 -45.12
C ALA A 373 28.30 -16.36 -43.77
N VAL A 374 27.07 -16.71 -43.40
CA VAL A 374 26.44 -16.29 -42.13
C VAL A 374 26.23 -17.52 -41.26
N GLN A 375 26.77 -17.48 -40.06
CA GLN A 375 26.67 -18.58 -39.11
C GLN A 375 26.72 -18.05 -37.66
N GLY A 376 26.30 -18.88 -36.69
CA GLY A 376 26.32 -18.50 -35.28
C GLY A 376 25.83 -19.62 -34.37
N THR A 377 25.34 -19.24 -33.21
CA THR A 377 24.74 -20.16 -32.24
C THR A 377 23.32 -19.76 -31.92
N VAL A 378 22.48 -20.75 -31.60
CA VAL A 378 21.12 -20.52 -31.12
C VAL A 378 21.18 -20.10 -29.67
N LYS A 379 20.61 -18.95 -29.33
CA LYS A 379 20.47 -18.48 -27.96
C LYS A 379 19.20 -18.98 -27.30
N ALA A 380 18.08 -18.85 -27.97
CA ALA A 380 16.79 -19.30 -27.50
C ALA A 380 15.86 -19.58 -28.67
N TYR A 381 14.95 -20.52 -28.49
CA TYR A 381 13.85 -20.78 -29.39
C TYR A 381 12.56 -21.02 -28.63
N ASP A 382 11.50 -20.36 -29.07
CA ASP A 382 10.15 -20.57 -28.57
C ASP A 382 9.29 -21.24 -29.63
N PRO A 383 8.99 -22.54 -29.52
CA PRO A 383 8.21 -23.28 -30.49
C PRO A 383 6.74 -22.81 -30.58
N VAL A 384 6.21 -22.14 -29.57
CA VAL A 384 4.83 -21.66 -29.56
C VAL A 384 4.71 -20.39 -30.40
N THR A 385 5.60 -19.42 -30.18
CA THR A 385 5.63 -18.16 -30.91
C THR A 385 6.46 -18.27 -32.19
N ARG A 386 7.24 -19.34 -32.37
CA ARG A 386 8.17 -19.55 -33.49
C ARG A 386 9.24 -18.47 -33.61
N LYS A 387 9.55 -17.82 -32.47
CA LYS A 387 10.62 -16.84 -32.40
C LYS A 387 11.93 -17.53 -32.04
N ILE A 388 12.96 -17.23 -32.77
CA ILE A 388 14.33 -17.72 -32.52
C ILE A 388 15.27 -16.55 -32.30
N GLU A 389 16.07 -16.63 -31.25
CA GLU A 389 17.14 -15.69 -30.97
C GLU A 389 18.47 -16.32 -31.36
N LEU A 390 19.19 -15.65 -32.26
CA LEU A 390 20.40 -16.16 -32.89
C LEU A 390 21.58 -15.23 -32.64
N ASP A 391 22.66 -15.76 -32.10
CA ASP A 391 23.95 -15.08 -32.18
C ASP A 391 24.58 -15.35 -33.56
N ILE A 392 24.96 -14.29 -34.23
CA ILE A 392 25.54 -14.35 -35.57
C ILE A 392 27.01 -13.97 -35.53
N ASN A 393 27.84 -14.85 -36.04
CA ASN A 393 29.25 -14.62 -36.25
C ASN A 393 29.55 -14.71 -37.75
N TYR A 394 29.97 -13.61 -38.38
CA TYR A 394 30.44 -13.66 -39.76
C TYR A 394 31.79 -13.00 -39.96
N SER A 395 32.51 -13.51 -40.94
CA SER A 395 33.63 -12.82 -41.49
C SER A 395 33.11 -11.70 -42.43
N LEU A 396 33.91 -10.69 -42.63
CA LEU A 396 33.62 -9.48 -43.43
C LEU A 396 33.20 -9.73 -44.88
N SER A 397 32.37 -10.68 -45.18
CA SER A 397 31.66 -10.76 -46.46
C SER A 397 30.44 -9.85 -46.40
N SER A 398 29.99 -9.41 -47.55
CA SER A 398 28.76 -8.60 -47.70
C SER A 398 27.47 -9.37 -47.39
N ASP A 399 27.58 -10.63 -47.01
CA ASP A 399 26.44 -11.51 -46.79
C ASP A 399 25.77 -11.19 -45.44
N VAL A 400 24.48 -10.95 -45.51
CA VAL A 400 23.62 -10.61 -44.37
C VAL A 400 22.47 -11.61 -44.35
N LEU A 401 22.03 -12.03 -43.19
CA LEU A 401 20.84 -12.86 -43.02
C LEU A 401 19.59 -12.07 -43.46
N GLU A 402 18.83 -12.58 -44.41
CA GLU A 402 17.67 -11.92 -44.98
C GLU A 402 16.39 -12.75 -44.82
N VAL A 403 15.24 -12.11 -45.04
CA VAL A 403 13.95 -12.80 -45.12
C VAL A 403 13.97 -13.77 -46.31
N GLY A 404 13.59 -15.01 -46.07
CA GLY A 404 13.63 -16.09 -47.06
C GLY A 404 14.86 -16.99 -46.95
N ASP A 405 15.92 -16.57 -46.27
CA ASP A 405 17.04 -17.44 -45.97
C ASP A 405 16.64 -18.60 -45.04
N THR A 406 17.31 -19.73 -45.19
CA THR A 406 17.07 -20.92 -44.37
C THR A 406 18.20 -21.06 -43.35
N ILE A 407 17.87 -21.07 -42.07
CA ILE A 407 18.81 -21.46 -41.01
C ILE A 407 18.84 -22.98 -40.90
N CYS A 408 20.03 -23.57 -40.85
CA CYS A 408 20.25 -25.01 -40.76
C CYS A 408 21.19 -25.30 -39.58
N VAL A 409 20.85 -26.26 -38.75
CA VAL A 409 21.71 -26.66 -37.61
C VAL A 409 22.81 -27.59 -38.12
N TRP A 410 24.04 -27.38 -37.64
CA TRP A 410 25.22 -28.11 -37.96
C TRP A 410 25.92 -28.69 -36.72
N THR A 411 26.57 -29.80 -36.84
CA THR A 411 27.28 -30.43 -35.71
C THR A 411 28.48 -29.65 -35.21
N THR A 412 29.07 -28.78 -36.03
CA THR A 412 30.21 -27.91 -35.68
C THR A 412 30.20 -26.64 -36.53
N ALA A 413 30.83 -25.58 -36.03
CA ALA A 413 30.96 -24.28 -36.70
C ALA A 413 31.84 -24.35 -37.97
N SER A 414 32.72 -25.34 -38.10
CA SER A 414 33.58 -25.53 -39.31
C SER A 414 33.73 -27.02 -39.58
N GLY A 415 33.48 -27.45 -40.83
CA GLY A 415 33.68 -28.84 -41.27
C GLY A 415 32.66 -29.87 -40.75
N GLY A 416 31.60 -29.49 -40.04
CA GLY A 416 30.55 -30.40 -39.57
C GLY A 416 29.57 -30.84 -40.66
N THR A 417 28.61 -31.68 -40.28
CA THR A 417 27.51 -32.15 -41.13
C THR A 417 26.20 -31.49 -40.70
N LYS A 418 25.32 -31.25 -41.64
CA LYS A 418 23.97 -30.71 -41.40
C LYS A 418 23.13 -31.75 -40.63
N THR A 419 22.45 -31.37 -39.56
CA THR A 419 21.68 -32.26 -38.70
C THR A 419 20.31 -32.62 -39.27
N GLY A 420 19.72 -31.79 -40.05
CA GLY A 420 18.34 -31.90 -40.58
C GLY A 420 17.39 -30.91 -39.97
N ASP A 421 17.75 -30.26 -38.83
CA ASP A 421 16.96 -29.20 -38.25
C ASP A 421 17.16 -27.90 -39.01
N GLN A 422 16.07 -27.35 -39.55
CA GLN A 422 16.13 -26.17 -40.40
C GLN A 422 14.80 -25.43 -40.43
N ALA A 423 14.84 -24.13 -40.70
CA ALA A 423 13.65 -23.30 -40.91
C ALA A 423 13.97 -22.07 -41.78
N LYS A 424 13.01 -21.61 -42.57
CA LYS A 424 13.08 -20.32 -43.27
C LYS A 424 12.76 -19.16 -42.34
N ILE A 425 13.35 -18.03 -42.61
CA ILE A 425 13.10 -16.78 -41.95
C ILE A 425 11.90 -16.07 -42.57
N GLU A 426 10.87 -15.84 -41.81
CA GLU A 426 9.67 -15.08 -42.17
C GLU A 426 9.86 -13.56 -41.96
N SER A 427 10.52 -13.19 -40.86
CA SER A 427 10.91 -11.80 -40.60
C SER A 427 12.14 -11.75 -39.70
N VAL A 428 12.92 -10.66 -39.82
CA VAL A 428 14.15 -10.44 -39.07
C VAL A 428 14.06 -9.12 -38.33
N GLU A 429 14.25 -9.18 -37.02
CA GLU A 429 14.46 -8.02 -36.18
C GLU A 429 15.93 -8.00 -35.74
N ARG A 430 16.70 -7.05 -36.25
CA ARG A 430 18.12 -6.89 -35.88
C ARG A 430 18.22 -6.10 -34.62
N GLN A 431 18.77 -6.69 -33.59
CA GLN A 431 18.84 -6.02 -32.30
C GLN A 431 20.22 -5.46 -31.99
N LEU A 432 21.34 -6.04 -32.45
CA LEU A 432 22.63 -5.57 -31.96
C LEU A 432 23.80 -6.10 -32.78
N SER A 433 24.84 -5.29 -32.96
CA SER A 433 26.10 -5.71 -33.57
C SER A 433 27.17 -5.88 -32.51
N VAL A 434 27.72 -7.05 -32.37
CA VAL A 434 28.88 -7.34 -31.51
C VAL A 434 30.09 -7.52 -32.43
N VAL A 435 31.17 -6.82 -32.13
CA VAL A 435 32.43 -6.93 -32.89
C VAL A 435 33.46 -7.62 -32.01
N THR A 436 33.89 -8.80 -32.39
CA THR A 436 34.92 -9.56 -31.71
C THR A 436 36.20 -9.60 -32.50
N GLY A 437 37.31 -9.25 -31.89
CA GLY A 437 38.65 -9.58 -32.39
C GLY A 437 39.26 -8.63 -33.43
N ALA A 438 39.26 -7.31 -33.21
CA ALA A 438 40.03 -6.42 -34.07
C ALA A 438 40.95 -5.48 -33.30
N SER A 439 42.19 -5.39 -33.70
CA SER A 439 43.08 -4.31 -33.34
C SER A 439 42.86 -3.12 -34.32
N ASN A 440 42.74 -1.91 -33.81
CA ASN A 440 42.60 -0.64 -34.53
C ASN A 440 41.28 -0.44 -35.26
N VAL A 441 40.31 0.11 -34.54
CA VAL A 441 39.09 0.66 -35.14
C VAL A 441 39.25 2.16 -35.31
N ALA A 442 39.19 2.65 -36.53
CA ALA A 442 39.15 4.06 -36.82
C ALA A 442 37.68 4.46 -36.99
N PHE A 443 37.22 5.38 -36.16
CA PHE A 443 35.90 5.97 -36.29
C PHE A 443 35.93 7.06 -37.36
N ALA A 444 34.92 7.14 -38.21
CA ALA A 444 34.80 8.25 -39.16
C ALA A 444 34.61 9.58 -38.40
N ALA A 445 35.10 10.67 -39.00
CA ALA A 445 35.21 12.00 -38.37
C ALA A 445 33.91 12.64 -37.85
N ASN A 446 32.77 11.99 -38.00
CA ASN A 446 31.44 12.51 -37.65
C ASN A 446 30.86 11.89 -36.37
N TYR A 447 31.60 11.04 -35.70
CA TYR A 447 31.14 10.44 -34.43
C TYR A 447 31.80 11.18 -33.25
N THR A 448 31.00 11.83 -32.46
CA THR A 448 31.44 12.37 -31.19
C THR A 448 31.33 11.24 -30.17
N LEU A 449 32.49 10.70 -29.77
CA LEU A 449 32.50 9.89 -28.55
C LEU A 449 32.12 10.82 -27.41
N ALA A 450 31.19 10.41 -26.58
CA ALA A 450 30.93 11.09 -25.31
C ALA A 450 32.14 10.83 -24.38
N ASP A 451 33.13 11.65 -24.50
CA ASP A 451 34.35 11.66 -23.71
C ASP A 451 34.27 12.81 -22.72
N ASP A 452 34.63 12.55 -21.48
CA ASP A 452 34.74 13.59 -20.45
C ASP A 452 35.97 14.48 -20.65
N ASN A 453 36.87 14.10 -21.52
CA ASN A 453 38.04 14.90 -21.88
C ASN A 453 37.75 15.82 -23.10
N ALA A 454 36.78 16.67 -23.02
CA ALA A 454 36.34 17.73 -23.94
C ALA A 454 37.40 18.37 -24.84
N THR A 455 38.36 17.63 -25.35
CA THR A 455 39.43 18.16 -26.22
C THR A 455 39.12 18.09 -27.70
N GLY A 456 37.91 17.68 -28.09
CA GLY A 456 37.42 17.81 -29.48
C GLY A 456 38.17 17.04 -30.53
N SER A 457 39.06 16.13 -30.17
CA SER A 457 39.82 15.30 -31.13
C SER A 457 39.20 13.91 -31.17
N PRO A 458 38.94 13.38 -32.36
CA PRO A 458 38.46 11.99 -32.50
C PRO A 458 39.50 11.04 -31.87
N VAL A 459 39.11 10.31 -30.87
CA VAL A 459 39.98 9.30 -30.26
C VAL A 459 40.09 8.11 -31.19
N THR A 460 41.28 7.75 -31.53
CA THR A 460 41.59 6.49 -32.24
C THR A 460 42.13 5.50 -31.20
N PRO A 461 41.29 4.77 -30.47
CA PRO A 461 41.82 3.85 -29.48
C PRO A 461 42.38 2.59 -30.17
N ASN A 462 43.57 2.21 -29.80
CA ASN A 462 44.15 0.91 -30.08
C ASN A 462 43.53 -0.16 -29.19
N VAL A 463 42.20 -0.34 -29.28
CA VAL A 463 41.43 -1.24 -28.42
C VAL A 463 40.56 -2.16 -29.28
N THR A 464 40.31 -3.34 -28.77
CA THR A 464 39.42 -4.29 -29.39
C THR A 464 37.97 -3.99 -28.97
N ILE A 465 37.11 -3.76 -29.93
CA ILE A 465 35.68 -3.60 -29.66
C ILE A 465 35.09 -4.97 -29.33
N ALA A 466 34.51 -5.12 -28.17
CA ALA A 466 33.85 -6.34 -27.74
C ALA A 466 32.37 -6.39 -28.21
N SER A 467 31.66 -5.28 -28.12
CA SER A 467 30.27 -5.21 -28.52
C SER A 467 29.80 -3.79 -28.86
N VAL A 468 28.83 -3.71 -29.77
CA VAL A 468 28.06 -2.48 -30.10
C VAL A 468 26.59 -2.83 -30.05
N ARG A 469 25.78 -2.01 -29.42
CA ARG A 469 24.32 -2.26 -29.29
C ARG A 469 23.52 -0.97 -29.23
N SER A 470 22.21 -1.06 -29.51
CA SER A 470 21.28 0.03 -29.21
C SER A 470 21.22 0.27 -27.70
N ALA A 471 21.42 1.52 -27.28
CA ALA A 471 21.41 1.86 -25.88
C ALA A 471 20.04 1.64 -25.25
N TYR A 472 18.99 2.15 -25.87
CA TYR A 472 17.65 2.11 -25.29
C TYR A 472 16.97 0.74 -25.36
N ASP A 473 17.13 0.02 -26.48
CA ASP A 473 16.47 -1.29 -26.64
C ASP A 473 16.99 -2.35 -25.69
N ASP A 474 18.17 -2.14 -25.12
CA ASP A 474 18.78 -3.03 -24.14
C ASP A 474 18.70 -2.53 -22.71
N LEU A 475 18.00 -1.44 -22.45
CA LEU A 475 17.81 -0.95 -21.11
C LEU A 475 16.74 -1.75 -20.36
N TYR A 476 17.14 -2.33 -19.22
CA TYR A 476 16.26 -3.07 -18.32
C TYR A 476 15.99 -2.26 -17.06
N PHE A 477 14.74 -2.24 -16.59
CA PHE A 477 14.39 -1.57 -15.32
C PHE A 477 14.21 -2.54 -14.14
N GLY A 478 14.09 -3.84 -14.38
CA GLY A 478 13.98 -4.86 -13.33
C GLY A 478 13.22 -6.09 -13.82
N GLY A 479 13.48 -7.26 -13.22
CA GLY A 479 12.76 -8.49 -13.52
C GLY A 479 12.84 -8.94 -14.98
N GLY A 480 13.92 -8.59 -15.67
CA GLY A 480 14.08 -8.90 -17.11
C GLY A 480 13.21 -8.04 -18.05
N GLN A 481 12.57 -7.00 -17.56
CA GLN A 481 11.71 -6.14 -18.38
C GLN A 481 12.48 -4.96 -18.97
N LYS A 482 12.32 -4.76 -20.28
CA LYS A 482 12.95 -3.68 -21.05
C LYS A 482 12.10 -2.41 -21.04
N TRP A 483 12.75 -1.24 -21.08
CA TRP A 483 12.09 0.05 -21.22
C TRP A 483 11.32 0.19 -22.53
N SER A 484 11.86 -0.36 -23.63
CA SER A 484 11.18 -0.38 -24.94
C SER A 484 9.81 -1.07 -24.93
N ASN A 485 9.57 -1.98 -23.97
CA ASN A 485 8.25 -2.59 -23.78
C ASN A 485 7.26 -1.67 -23.05
N VAL A 486 7.74 -0.59 -22.42
CA VAL A 486 6.92 0.35 -21.67
C VAL A 486 6.58 1.58 -22.49
N ALA A 487 7.56 2.15 -23.17
CA ALA A 487 7.42 3.35 -24.00
C ALA A 487 8.56 3.45 -25.02
N ALA A 488 8.35 4.27 -26.05
CA ALA A 488 9.42 4.67 -26.97
C ALA A 488 10.52 5.45 -26.23
N ARG A 489 11.71 5.51 -26.80
CA ARG A 489 12.84 6.26 -26.25
C ARG A 489 12.44 7.71 -25.96
N PRO A 490 12.76 8.26 -24.77
CA PRO A 490 12.59 9.69 -24.52
C PRO A 490 13.51 10.50 -25.43
N THR A 491 13.05 11.64 -25.87
CA THR A 491 13.78 12.53 -26.78
C THR A 491 13.67 13.97 -26.31
N THR A 492 13.49 14.90 -27.21
CA THR A 492 13.30 16.30 -26.91
C THR A 492 11.82 16.67 -26.96
N SER A 493 11.33 17.36 -25.94
CA SER A 493 9.96 17.88 -25.97
C SER A 493 9.84 19.02 -26.99
N PRO A 494 8.66 19.23 -27.59
CA PRO A 494 8.44 20.36 -28.50
C PRO A 494 8.75 21.71 -27.85
N TRP A 495 8.41 21.87 -26.58
CA TRP A 495 8.68 23.09 -25.82
C TRP A 495 10.16 23.44 -25.75
N VAL A 496 10.98 22.45 -25.46
CA VAL A 496 12.43 22.60 -25.34
C VAL A 496 13.08 22.76 -26.72
N SER A 497 12.63 22.00 -27.72
CA SER A 497 13.10 22.10 -29.09
C SER A 497 12.87 23.50 -29.67
N ASP A 498 11.71 24.08 -29.46
CA ASP A 498 11.38 25.44 -29.91
C ASP A 498 12.29 26.53 -29.27
N ARG A 499 12.98 26.17 -28.19
CA ARG A 499 13.89 27.08 -27.45
C ARG A 499 15.36 26.73 -27.63
N GLY A 500 15.66 25.81 -28.55
CA GLY A 500 17.02 25.43 -28.91
C GLY A 500 17.70 24.48 -27.91
N GLY A 501 16.93 23.86 -27.01
CA GLY A 501 17.42 22.78 -26.14
C GLY A 501 17.15 21.40 -26.72
N ASP A 502 17.72 20.37 -26.12
CA ASP A 502 17.57 18.97 -26.53
C ASP A 502 17.57 17.99 -25.34
N ASN A 503 17.14 16.75 -25.60
CA ASN A 503 17.22 15.60 -24.70
C ASN A 503 16.66 15.83 -23.29
N ASP A 504 15.60 16.63 -23.17
CA ASP A 504 15.00 16.97 -21.89
C ASP A 504 14.06 15.89 -21.35
N GLN A 505 13.55 14.99 -22.19
CA GLN A 505 12.57 14.00 -21.75
C GLN A 505 13.21 12.85 -20.98
N MET A 506 12.44 12.28 -20.05
CA MET A 506 12.79 11.10 -19.29
C MET A 506 11.56 10.27 -18.94
N HIS A 507 11.78 9.02 -18.58
CA HIS A 507 10.77 8.12 -18.03
C HIS A 507 11.08 7.80 -16.58
N ILE A 508 10.06 7.78 -15.75
CA ILE A 508 10.13 7.39 -14.34
C ILE A 508 9.08 6.32 -14.08
N LEU A 509 9.49 5.21 -13.49
CA LEU A 509 8.57 4.19 -13.00
C LEU A 509 8.73 4.05 -11.50
N VAL A 510 7.62 3.88 -10.82
CA VAL A 510 7.58 3.49 -9.41
C VAL A 510 7.19 2.01 -9.36
N LEU A 511 8.02 1.21 -8.72
CA LEU A 511 7.87 -0.25 -8.67
C LEU A 511 7.65 -0.72 -7.23
N ASP A 512 6.92 -1.82 -7.08
CA ASP A 512 6.87 -2.61 -5.87
C ASP A 512 8.03 -3.62 -5.88
N GLY A 513 9.19 -3.22 -5.35
CA GLY A 513 10.41 -4.03 -5.45
C GLY A 513 10.28 -5.41 -4.82
N ASP A 514 9.71 -5.49 -3.63
CA ASP A 514 9.62 -6.71 -2.84
C ASP A 514 8.24 -7.40 -2.94
N GLY A 515 7.32 -6.82 -3.68
CA GLY A 515 5.96 -7.35 -3.85
C GLY A 515 5.05 -7.17 -2.63
N LYS A 516 5.42 -6.35 -1.65
CA LYS A 516 4.62 -6.17 -0.42
C LYS A 516 3.31 -5.42 -0.66
N LEU A 517 3.25 -4.59 -1.69
CA LEU A 517 2.07 -3.80 -2.03
C LEU A 517 1.11 -4.56 -2.95
N THR A 518 1.65 -5.23 -3.96
CA THR A 518 0.88 -5.89 -5.03
C THR A 518 0.79 -7.41 -4.86
N GLY A 519 1.68 -7.99 -4.08
CA GLY A 519 1.88 -9.44 -3.99
C GLY A 519 2.83 -10.01 -5.04
N SER A 520 3.35 -9.18 -5.96
CA SER A 520 4.26 -9.61 -7.02
C SER A 520 5.47 -8.66 -7.10
N PRO A 521 6.67 -9.14 -6.78
CA PRO A 521 7.89 -8.34 -6.86
C PRO A 521 8.13 -7.77 -8.26
N GLY A 522 8.59 -6.51 -8.32
CA GLY A 522 8.88 -5.83 -9.58
C GLY A 522 7.66 -5.27 -10.32
N SER A 523 6.47 -5.37 -9.75
CA SER A 523 5.24 -4.82 -10.34
C SER A 523 5.32 -3.30 -10.47
N VAL A 524 4.90 -2.77 -11.61
CA VAL A 524 4.83 -1.33 -11.86
C VAL A 524 3.62 -0.74 -11.13
N LEU A 525 3.86 0.18 -10.20
CA LEU A 525 2.83 0.91 -9.46
C LEU A 525 2.38 2.16 -10.24
N GLU A 526 3.34 2.94 -10.73
CA GLU A 526 3.09 4.19 -11.45
C GLU A 526 4.05 4.36 -12.63
N LYS A 527 3.58 5.05 -13.67
CA LYS A 527 4.35 5.39 -14.87
C LYS A 527 4.26 6.89 -15.14
N PHE A 528 5.40 7.56 -15.21
CA PHE A 528 5.52 8.95 -15.61
C PHE A 528 6.41 8.98 -16.85
N LEU A 529 5.77 9.04 -18.01
CA LEU A 529 6.43 8.91 -19.30
C LEU A 529 6.54 10.26 -19.98
N PHE A 530 7.66 10.49 -20.69
CA PHE A 530 7.95 11.73 -21.43
C PHE A 530 7.84 13.00 -20.57
N VAL A 531 8.18 12.87 -19.28
CA VAL A 531 8.31 14.04 -18.40
C VAL A 531 9.61 14.76 -18.68
N SER A 532 9.61 16.10 -18.54
CA SER A 532 10.77 16.93 -18.88
C SER A 532 11.67 17.16 -17.67
N LYS A 533 12.97 17.22 -17.89
CA LYS A 533 13.97 17.68 -16.93
C LYS A 533 14.03 19.22 -16.83
N ALA A 534 13.46 19.93 -17.80
CA ALA A 534 13.43 21.37 -17.84
C ALA A 534 12.28 21.93 -16.98
N SER A 535 12.61 22.83 -16.06
CA SER A 535 11.65 23.34 -15.07
C SER A 535 10.53 24.21 -15.65
N ASP A 536 10.76 24.81 -16.82
CA ASP A 536 9.80 25.64 -17.54
C ASP A 536 9.02 24.92 -18.65
N ALA A 537 9.27 23.61 -18.82
CA ALA A 537 8.68 22.84 -19.91
C ALA A 537 7.17 22.65 -19.74
N LYS A 538 6.46 22.85 -20.83
CA LYS A 538 5.00 22.70 -20.90
C LYS A 538 4.57 21.74 -21.98
N GLY A 539 3.50 21.03 -21.72
CA GLY A 539 2.82 20.19 -22.69
C GLY A 539 1.98 20.99 -23.68
N VAL A 540 1.37 20.27 -24.61
CA VAL A 540 0.58 20.88 -25.71
C VAL A 540 -0.62 21.69 -25.20
N GLN A 541 -1.16 21.34 -24.02
CA GLN A 541 -2.29 22.03 -23.42
C GLN A 541 -1.86 23.12 -22.40
N GLY A 542 -0.55 23.40 -22.28
CA GLY A 542 0.03 24.37 -21.37
C GLY A 542 0.25 23.87 -19.94
N GLU A 543 -0.05 22.60 -19.67
CA GLU A 543 0.24 21.95 -18.39
C GLU A 543 1.75 21.80 -18.19
N THR A 544 2.20 21.81 -16.93
CA THR A 544 3.60 21.51 -16.64
C THR A 544 3.90 20.04 -16.95
N ILE A 545 4.99 19.80 -17.67
CA ILE A 545 5.57 18.47 -17.87
C ILE A 545 6.90 18.31 -17.11
N TYR A 546 7.27 19.29 -16.29
CA TYR A 546 8.43 19.18 -15.43
C TYR A 546 8.28 18.03 -14.44
N TYR A 547 9.23 17.10 -14.46
CA TYR A 547 9.09 15.83 -13.74
C TYR A 547 8.81 15.99 -12.24
N ARG A 548 9.46 16.96 -11.57
CA ARG A 548 9.25 17.26 -10.15
C ARG A 548 7.79 17.63 -9.85
N ASP A 549 7.23 18.55 -10.65
CA ASP A 549 5.87 19.04 -10.45
C ASP A 549 4.84 17.96 -10.81
N VAL A 550 5.12 17.17 -11.87
CA VAL A 550 4.27 16.04 -12.27
C VAL A 550 4.22 14.98 -11.16
N ILE A 551 5.37 14.62 -10.58
CA ILE A 551 5.43 13.66 -9.47
C ILE A 551 4.69 14.21 -8.24
N LYS A 552 4.92 15.46 -7.88
CA LYS A 552 4.22 16.12 -6.75
C LYS A 552 2.70 16.03 -6.90
N ALA A 553 2.20 16.35 -8.10
CA ALA A 553 0.76 16.43 -8.39
C ALA A 553 0.09 15.05 -8.55
N ARG A 554 0.78 14.07 -9.13
CA ARG A 554 0.16 12.82 -9.61
C ARG A 554 0.57 11.57 -8.84
N SER A 555 1.80 11.52 -8.28
CA SER A 555 2.25 10.32 -7.58
C SER A 555 1.47 10.11 -6.29
N GLN A 556 1.08 8.86 -6.05
CA GLN A 556 0.48 8.40 -4.79
C GLN A 556 1.49 7.72 -3.86
N TYR A 557 2.71 7.44 -4.37
CA TYR A 557 3.69 6.63 -3.65
C TYR A 557 4.94 7.38 -3.27
N VAL A 558 5.38 8.39 -4.05
CA VAL A 558 6.67 9.05 -3.82
C VAL A 558 6.60 10.58 -3.87
N TYR A 559 7.54 11.19 -3.16
CA TYR A 559 7.91 12.60 -3.27
C TYR A 559 9.33 12.71 -3.82
N TRP A 560 9.57 13.79 -4.55
CA TRP A 560 10.89 14.23 -4.95
C TRP A 560 11.60 14.89 -3.75
N GLY A 561 12.91 14.66 -3.57
CA GLY A 561 13.71 15.25 -2.51
C GLY A 561 14.81 16.16 -3.03
N ALA A 562 15.60 15.68 -3.98
CA ALA A 562 16.69 16.44 -4.57
C ALA A 562 16.97 15.98 -6.02
N HIS A 563 17.64 16.83 -6.78
CA HIS A 563 18.12 16.46 -8.11
C HIS A 563 19.32 15.52 -8.04
N GLU A 564 19.57 14.82 -9.14
CA GLU A 564 20.80 14.07 -9.31
C GLU A 564 22.03 14.97 -9.16
N THR A 565 22.98 14.55 -8.35
CA THR A 565 24.25 15.26 -8.19
C THR A 565 25.29 14.71 -9.16
N GLY A 566 26.03 15.61 -9.82
CA GLY A 566 27.12 15.25 -10.73
C GLY A 566 26.74 14.90 -12.16
N SER A 567 25.44 14.88 -12.48
CA SER A 567 24.91 14.64 -13.85
C SER A 567 24.25 15.89 -14.43
N ILE A 568 24.29 17.00 -13.74
CA ILE A 568 23.66 18.24 -14.15
C ILE A 568 24.70 19.05 -14.92
N MET A 569 24.50 19.15 -16.22
CA MET A 569 25.26 20.05 -17.07
C MET A 569 24.39 21.25 -17.37
N ASP A 570 24.84 22.40 -16.97
CA ASP A 570 24.25 23.63 -17.42
C ASP A 570 24.59 23.88 -18.90
N VAL A 571 23.74 24.57 -19.64
CA VAL A 571 23.96 24.88 -21.06
C VAL A 571 25.28 25.63 -21.29
N ASP A 572 25.83 26.28 -20.28
CA ASP A 572 27.12 26.95 -20.26
C ASP A 572 28.28 26.10 -19.74
N GLY A 573 28.03 24.82 -19.43
CA GLY A 573 29.05 23.91 -18.92
C GLY A 573 29.35 24.04 -17.44
N SER A 574 28.62 24.82 -16.68
CA SER A 574 28.77 24.92 -15.22
C SER A 574 27.95 23.83 -14.53
N ALA A 575 28.59 23.03 -13.67
CA ALA A 575 27.91 22.07 -12.83
C ALA A 575 27.22 22.81 -11.67
N THR A 576 25.99 23.19 -11.86
CA THR A 576 25.15 23.72 -10.76
C THR A 576 24.15 22.69 -10.30
N GLY A 577 23.98 22.57 -8.99
CA GLY A 577 23.03 21.62 -8.38
C GLY A 577 21.56 21.91 -8.62
N ASP A 578 21.23 22.90 -9.44
CA ASP A 578 19.85 23.31 -9.70
C ASP A 578 19.57 23.45 -11.19
N ILE A 579 18.61 22.65 -11.68
CA ILE A 579 18.11 22.69 -13.05
C ILE A 579 17.10 23.83 -13.24
N GLY A 580 16.74 24.53 -12.22
CA GLY A 580 15.67 25.51 -12.17
C GLY A 580 16.05 26.93 -12.57
N GLY A 581 17.00 27.13 -13.46
CA GLY A 581 17.36 28.50 -13.95
C GLY A 581 16.25 29.12 -14.78
N SER A 582 15.97 30.37 -14.49
CA SER A 582 14.95 31.15 -15.20
C SER A 582 15.25 31.30 -16.69
N GLY A 583 14.31 30.93 -17.53
CA GLY A 583 14.17 31.50 -18.88
C GLY A 583 14.70 30.67 -20.04
N ILE A 584 15.47 29.61 -19.84
CA ILE A 584 15.84 28.67 -20.90
C ILE A 584 15.78 27.28 -20.31
N SER A 585 15.13 26.38 -21.02
CA SER A 585 15.05 24.98 -20.65
C SER A 585 16.42 24.37 -20.50
N LYS A 586 16.79 24.05 -19.26
CA LYS A 586 18.02 23.37 -18.94
C LYS A 586 17.73 21.90 -18.72
N SER A 587 18.55 21.03 -19.27
CA SER A 587 18.43 19.61 -19.09
C SER A 587 19.68 19.02 -18.45
N PHE A 588 19.52 17.96 -17.68
CA PHE A 588 20.61 17.13 -17.19
C PHE A 588 20.58 15.78 -17.89
N ASP A 589 21.72 15.13 -17.97
CA ASP A 589 21.84 13.82 -18.58
C ASP A 589 21.96 12.74 -17.48
N LEU A 590 20.94 11.90 -17.37
CA LEU A 590 20.90 10.83 -16.37
C LEU A 590 21.85 9.68 -16.71
N LEU A 591 22.05 9.43 -17.99
CA LEU A 591 22.73 8.22 -18.47
C LEU A 591 24.15 8.51 -18.96
N LYS A 592 24.46 9.74 -19.31
CA LYS A 592 25.83 10.12 -19.66
C LYS A 592 26.73 10.06 -18.45
N GLN A 593 27.77 9.30 -18.58
CA GLN A 593 28.86 9.34 -17.62
C GLN A 593 29.79 10.48 -18.00
N SER A 594 30.17 11.28 -17.02
CA SER A 594 31.16 12.36 -17.21
C SER A 594 32.56 11.85 -17.53
N ALA A 595 32.76 10.54 -17.53
CA ALA A 595 34.00 9.91 -17.93
C ALA A 595 33.73 8.57 -18.62
N PRO A 596 34.01 8.42 -19.90
CA PRO A 596 33.75 7.20 -20.66
C PRO A 596 34.55 5.98 -20.21
N ILE A 597 35.56 6.15 -19.39
CA ILE A 597 36.52 5.10 -19.03
C ILE A 597 36.72 5.02 -17.50
N LYS A 598 35.69 5.23 -16.70
CA LYS A 598 35.81 4.95 -15.28
C LYS A 598 35.24 3.58 -14.97
N THR A 599 36.13 2.59 -14.99
CA THR A 599 35.91 1.31 -14.31
C THR A 599 35.63 1.57 -12.84
N ASN A 600 34.46 1.21 -12.32
CA ASN A 600 34.08 1.25 -10.91
C ASN A 600 33.53 2.55 -10.33
N GLU A 601 32.99 3.49 -11.09
CA GLU A 601 32.25 4.56 -10.43
C GLU A 601 30.79 4.18 -10.18
N THR A 602 30.60 3.46 -9.08
CA THR A 602 29.36 3.43 -8.33
C THR A 602 29.14 4.73 -7.52
N SER A 603 30.04 5.70 -7.65
CA SER A 603 30.11 6.88 -6.79
C SER A 603 29.04 7.94 -7.01
N LEU A 604 28.18 7.80 -8.01
CA LEU A 604 27.14 8.77 -8.33
C LEU A 604 25.71 8.23 -8.09
N GLY A 605 25.53 7.17 -7.32
CA GLY A 605 24.23 6.58 -7.06
C GLY A 605 23.57 5.92 -8.28
N ARG A 606 24.31 5.77 -9.37
CA ARG A 606 23.90 5.02 -10.55
C ARG A 606 24.24 3.57 -10.36
N GLU A 607 23.25 2.74 -10.27
CA GLU A 607 23.43 1.29 -10.32
C GLU A 607 23.55 0.88 -11.78
N ILE A 608 24.75 0.63 -12.26
CA ILE A 608 24.98 -0.05 -13.52
C ILE A 608 24.64 -1.53 -13.28
N ILE A 609 23.49 -1.95 -13.75
CA ILE A 609 23.01 -3.30 -13.50
C ILE A 609 23.64 -4.26 -14.48
N GLY A 610 24.52 -5.09 -13.94
CA GLY A 610 25.10 -6.24 -14.59
C GLY A 610 26.27 -5.91 -15.50
N THR A 611 27.03 -6.93 -15.82
CA THR A 611 28.14 -6.91 -16.80
C THR A 611 27.66 -6.68 -18.24
N THR A 612 26.35 -6.49 -18.44
CA THR A 612 25.69 -6.21 -19.71
C THR A 612 24.89 -4.91 -19.56
N ASN A 613 25.56 -3.82 -19.40
CA ASN A 613 25.28 -2.50 -19.92
C ASN A 613 23.81 -2.04 -19.90
N SER A 614 23.22 -1.89 -18.75
CA SER A 614 21.96 -1.15 -18.64
C SER A 614 22.16 0.07 -17.75
N SER A 615 22.12 1.22 -18.33
CA SER A 615 22.17 2.47 -17.60
C SER A 615 20.75 2.92 -17.24
N THR A 616 20.09 2.17 -16.36
CA THR A 616 18.88 2.59 -15.68
C THR A 616 19.27 3.08 -14.30
N VAL A 617 18.87 4.30 -13.98
CA VAL A 617 19.07 4.83 -12.60
C VAL A 617 18.00 4.22 -11.71
N LYS A 618 18.41 3.66 -10.58
CA LYS A 618 17.52 2.98 -9.63
C LYS A 618 17.73 3.47 -8.22
N TYR A 619 16.64 3.72 -7.55
CA TYR A 619 16.59 4.07 -6.13
C TYR A 619 15.73 3.09 -5.38
N ALA A 620 16.29 2.50 -4.33
CA ALA A 620 15.56 1.69 -3.37
C ALA A 620 15.26 2.55 -2.15
N LEU A 621 14.00 2.68 -1.78
CA LEU A 621 13.63 3.41 -0.57
C LEU A 621 13.78 2.51 0.65
N GLN A 622 14.27 3.08 1.76
CA GLN A 622 14.60 2.38 3.00
C GLN A 622 14.35 3.25 4.22
N GLY A 623 14.40 2.67 5.41
CA GLY A 623 14.29 3.40 6.68
C GLY A 623 12.86 3.80 7.05
N GLY A 624 11.85 3.38 6.28
CA GLY A 624 10.46 3.56 6.65
C GLY A 624 10.06 2.70 7.84
N THR A 625 9.35 3.26 8.80
CA THR A 625 8.87 2.54 9.98
C THR A 625 7.41 2.80 10.25
N ASP A 626 6.72 1.78 10.75
CA ASP A 626 5.34 1.85 11.19
C ASP A 626 5.24 2.40 12.62
N GLY A 627 4.10 3.03 12.92
CA GLY A 627 3.79 3.54 14.25
C GLY A 627 2.37 3.13 14.64
N TYR A 628 2.15 1.84 14.88
CA TYR A 628 0.82 1.33 15.24
C TYR A 628 0.41 1.65 16.66
N THR A 629 1.37 1.84 17.56
CA THR A 629 1.09 2.26 18.93
C THR A 629 1.01 3.77 18.99
N LEU A 630 -0.16 4.26 19.35
CA LEU A 630 -0.41 5.68 19.58
C LEU A 630 -0.40 5.96 21.07
N SER A 631 0.35 6.97 21.48
CA SER A 631 0.28 7.50 22.84
C SER A 631 -1.03 8.26 23.09
N ARG A 632 -1.36 8.51 24.35
CA ARG A 632 -2.52 9.30 24.73
C ARG A 632 -2.55 10.67 24.03
N SER A 633 -1.45 11.39 24.03
CA SER A 633 -1.37 12.72 23.40
C SER A 633 -1.58 12.67 21.89
N GLU A 634 -1.04 11.65 21.22
CA GLU A 634 -1.15 11.49 19.76
C GLU A 634 -2.58 11.18 19.31
N ILE A 635 -3.30 10.32 20.05
CA ILE A 635 -4.69 9.99 19.73
C ILE A 635 -5.63 11.17 20.01
N LEU A 636 -5.42 11.89 21.13
CA LEU A 636 -6.23 13.06 21.49
C LEU A 636 -6.04 14.19 20.47
N ALA A 637 -4.79 14.45 20.05
CA ALA A 637 -4.49 15.43 19.00
C ALA A 637 -5.15 15.08 17.66
N GLY A 638 -5.29 13.80 17.33
CA GLY A 638 -6.04 13.36 16.16
C GLY A 638 -7.52 13.72 16.23
N PHE A 639 -8.14 13.59 17.40
CA PHE A 639 -9.55 14.00 17.62
C PHE A 639 -9.74 15.51 17.64
N ASP A 640 -8.71 16.30 18.00
CA ASP A 640 -8.80 17.77 17.96
C ASP A 640 -9.04 18.29 16.52
N LEU A 641 -8.61 17.56 15.49
CA LEU A 641 -8.85 17.93 14.10
C LEU A 641 -10.34 17.95 13.72
N VAL A 642 -11.17 17.17 14.41
CA VAL A 642 -12.62 17.12 14.16
C VAL A 642 -13.43 17.93 15.19
N ALA A 643 -12.78 18.73 16.03
CA ALA A 643 -13.45 19.50 17.08
C ALA A 643 -14.18 20.74 16.57
N ASP A 644 -13.75 21.32 15.44
CA ASP A 644 -14.36 22.51 14.86
C ASP A 644 -15.57 22.15 13.97
N LYS A 645 -16.75 22.61 14.35
CA LYS A 645 -17.99 22.38 13.61
C LYS A 645 -18.19 23.29 12.40
N GLU A 646 -17.48 24.43 12.36
CA GLU A 646 -17.68 25.40 11.27
C GLU A 646 -17.01 24.95 9.98
N THR A 647 -15.91 24.21 10.10
CA THR A 647 -15.11 23.75 8.95
C THR A 647 -15.26 22.26 8.66
N ILE A 648 -15.65 21.46 9.68
CA ILE A 648 -15.71 19.99 9.56
C ILE A 648 -17.10 19.50 9.93
N ASP A 649 -17.81 18.96 8.95
CA ASP A 649 -19.10 18.32 9.14
C ASP A 649 -18.92 16.87 9.62
N VAL A 650 -19.50 16.52 10.79
CA VAL A 650 -19.45 15.18 11.40
C VAL A 650 -20.67 14.95 12.26
N ASP A 651 -21.41 13.87 12.03
CA ASP A 651 -22.60 13.48 12.79
C ASP A 651 -22.29 12.45 13.88
N TYR A 652 -21.26 11.62 13.66
CA TYR A 652 -20.91 10.51 14.54
C TYR A 652 -19.42 10.53 14.84
N ILE A 653 -19.04 10.43 16.11
CA ILE A 653 -17.63 10.26 16.51
C ILE A 653 -17.46 8.85 17.05
N LEU A 654 -16.64 8.04 16.36
CA LEU A 654 -16.35 6.67 16.74
C LEU A 654 -15.13 6.61 17.64
N MET A 655 -15.26 6.00 18.82
CA MET A 655 -14.11 5.79 19.71
C MET A 655 -13.06 4.88 19.08
N GLY A 656 -13.49 3.89 18.29
CA GLY A 656 -12.60 2.81 17.85
C GLY A 656 -12.25 1.87 19.02
N PRO A 657 -11.11 1.18 18.98
CA PRO A 657 -10.67 0.29 20.04
C PRO A 657 -10.23 1.04 21.31
N SER A 658 -10.17 0.32 22.42
CA SER A 658 -9.52 0.81 23.64
C SER A 658 -8.01 0.99 23.44
N MET A 659 -7.39 1.78 24.28
CA MET A 659 -5.95 1.87 24.40
C MET A 659 -5.39 0.76 25.31
N ALA A 660 -4.08 0.57 25.29
CA ALA A 660 -3.42 -0.46 26.10
C ALA A 660 -3.59 -0.17 27.61
N ASP A 661 -3.55 1.10 28.02
CA ASP A 661 -3.75 1.54 29.38
C ASP A 661 -5.20 1.94 29.64
N ALA A 662 -5.72 1.57 30.82
CA ALA A 662 -7.10 1.85 31.21
C ALA A 662 -7.35 3.36 31.36
N SER A 663 -6.41 4.11 31.95
CA SER A 663 -6.53 5.56 32.15
C SER A 663 -6.51 6.31 30.82
N ASP A 664 -5.72 5.86 29.85
CA ASP A 664 -5.67 6.40 28.51
C ASP A 664 -6.96 6.11 27.73
N THR A 665 -7.56 4.93 27.95
CA THR A 665 -8.87 4.58 27.39
C THR A 665 -9.96 5.51 27.90
N VAL A 666 -9.99 5.77 29.22
CA VAL A 666 -10.93 6.73 29.83
C VAL A 666 -10.72 8.13 29.26
N ALA A 667 -9.47 8.58 29.14
CA ALA A 667 -9.15 9.90 28.58
C ALA A 667 -9.57 10.04 27.11
N LYS A 668 -9.39 8.99 26.30
CA LYS A 668 -9.84 8.92 24.91
C LYS A 668 -11.36 9.01 24.81
N ALA A 669 -12.08 8.19 25.60
CA ALA A 669 -13.54 8.19 25.65
C ALA A 669 -14.08 9.57 26.10
N GLN A 670 -13.51 10.13 27.17
CA GLN A 670 -13.91 11.45 27.65
C GLN A 670 -13.67 12.55 26.62
N LYS A 671 -12.56 12.51 25.89
CA LYS A 671 -12.24 13.49 24.84
C LYS A 671 -13.30 13.55 23.74
N ILE A 672 -13.72 12.41 23.21
CA ILE A 672 -14.74 12.39 22.16
C ILE A 672 -16.12 12.81 22.69
N ILE A 673 -16.42 12.50 23.94
CA ILE A 673 -17.63 12.96 24.63
C ILE A 673 -17.62 14.49 24.78
N ASP A 674 -16.49 15.06 25.19
CA ASP A 674 -16.34 16.52 25.37
C ASP A 674 -16.44 17.25 24.03
N ILE A 675 -15.86 16.69 22.94
CA ILE A 675 -16.00 17.23 21.59
C ILE A 675 -17.47 17.23 21.19
N ALA A 676 -18.18 16.11 21.32
CA ALA A 676 -19.60 16.01 20.94
C ALA A 676 -20.48 16.95 21.79
N ALA A 677 -20.21 17.06 23.09
CA ALA A 677 -20.93 17.97 23.99
C ALA A 677 -20.65 19.44 23.70
N THR A 678 -19.48 19.78 23.20
CA THR A 678 -19.10 21.15 22.81
C THR A 678 -19.68 21.53 21.44
N ARG A 679 -19.54 20.65 20.47
CA ARG A 679 -20.05 20.84 19.10
C ARG A 679 -21.58 20.93 19.07
N LYS A 680 -22.26 20.03 19.76
CA LYS A 680 -23.73 19.87 19.85
C LYS A 680 -24.43 19.50 18.54
N ASP A 681 -23.69 19.12 17.51
CA ASP A 681 -24.17 18.66 16.19
C ASP A 681 -23.93 17.17 15.94
N CYS A 682 -23.23 16.48 16.82
CA CYS A 682 -22.84 15.09 16.67
C CYS A 682 -23.03 14.25 17.93
N ILE A 683 -22.89 12.93 17.80
CA ILE A 683 -22.97 11.96 18.90
C ILE A 683 -21.71 11.09 18.94
N ALA A 684 -21.12 10.92 20.13
CA ALA A 684 -19.98 10.03 20.36
C ALA A 684 -20.46 8.60 20.69
N PHE A 685 -19.82 7.60 20.09
CA PHE A 685 -20.09 6.18 20.32
C PHE A 685 -18.91 5.50 20.98
N VAL A 686 -19.12 4.89 22.14
CA VAL A 686 -18.10 4.39 23.05
C VAL A 686 -18.35 2.93 23.38
N SER A 687 -17.32 2.08 23.22
CA SER A 687 -17.29 0.68 23.66
C SER A 687 -16.42 0.51 24.91
N PRO A 688 -16.65 -0.52 25.74
CA PRO A 688 -15.83 -0.78 26.92
C PRO A 688 -14.40 -1.19 26.54
N PRO A 689 -13.43 -1.11 27.48
CA PRO A 689 -12.08 -1.60 27.26
C PRO A 689 -12.04 -3.09 26.89
N ARG A 690 -11.19 -3.45 25.92
CA ARG A 690 -11.04 -4.82 25.46
C ARG A 690 -10.73 -5.80 26.58
N GLY A 691 -9.83 -5.44 27.49
CA GLY A 691 -9.42 -6.27 28.63
C GLY A 691 -10.50 -6.48 29.70
N ASP A 692 -11.59 -5.70 29.63
CA ASP A 692 -12.73 -5.83 30.55
C ASP A 692 -13.83 -6.75 30.00
N VAL A 693 -13.73 -7.13 28.73
CA VAL A 693 -14.73 -7.96 28.05
C VAL A 693 -14.13 -9.28 27.54
N ILE A 694 -12.96 -9.23 26.90
CA ILE A 694 -12.35 -10.40 26.25
C ILE A 694 -11.38 -11.10 27.20
N GLY A 695 -11.45 -12.43 27.26
CA GLY A 695 -10.61 -13.27 28.12
C GLY A 695 -11.15 -13.48 29.53
N ILE A 696 -12.32 -12.93 29.85
CA ILE A 696 -12.99 -13.11 31.14
C ILE A 696 -14.14 -14.12 30.95
N SER A 697 -14.16 -15.17 31.75
CA SER A 697 -15.20 -16.23 31.66
C SER A 697 -16.46 -15.90 32.46
N ASP A 698 -16.35 -15.11 33.53
CA ASP A 698 -17.47 -14.72 34.35
C ASP A 698 -18.17 -13.48 33.80
N THR A 699 -19.39 -13.66 33.31
CA THR A 699 -20.21 -12.58 32.74
C THR A 699 -20.59 -11.51 33.77
N GLY A 700 -20.72 -11.86 35.07
CA GLY A 700 -20.99 -10.90 36.13
C GLY A 700 -19.81 -9.94 36.34
N VAL A 701 -18.58 -10.45 36.29
CA VAL A 701 -17.35 -9.66 36.32
C VAL A 701 -17.26 -8.71 35.14
N ILE A 702 -17.55 -9.19 33.90
CA ILE A 702 -17.57 -8.36 32.70
C ILE A 702 -18.54 -7.19 32.86
N VAL A 703 -19.76 -7.47 33.35
CA VAL A 703 -20.80 -6.44 33.55
C VAL A 703 -20.36 -5.40 34.57
N ASN A 704 -19.77 -5.84 35.70
CA ASN A 704 -19.27 -4.91 36.73
C ASN A 704 -18.17 -3.99 36.15
N LYS A 705 -17.16 -4.56 35.52
CA LYS A 705 -16.06 -3.80 34.91
C LYS A 705 -16.56 -2.81 33.85
N THR A 706 -17.50 -3.24 33.02
CA THR A 706 -18.13 -2.37 32.01
C THR A 706 -18.85 -1.19 32.69
N ILE A 707 -19.61 -1.43 33.74
CA ILE A 707 -20.29 -0.38 34.49
C ILE A 707 -19.28 0.56 35.17
N ASP A 708 -18.23 0.01 35.78
CA ASP A 708 -17.19 0.78 36.47
C ASP A 708 -16.44 1.70 35.49
N PHE A 709 -16.19 1.22 34.25
CA PHE A 709 -15.62 2.06 33.21
C PHE A 709 -16.53 3.23 32.84
N TYR A 710 -17.81 2.98 32.58
CA TYR A 710 -18.74 4.03 32.18
C TYR A 710 -19.11 5.02 33.30
N ASN A 711 -18.98 4.61 34.56
CA ASN A 711 -19.17 5.50 35.71
C ASN A 711 -18.08 6.57 35.84
N GLN A 712 -16.92 6.38 35.20
CA GLN A 712 -15.84 7.36 35.17
C GLN A 712 -16.08 8.45 34.11
N LEU A 713 -17.02 8.24 33.18
CA LEU A 713 -17.30 9.16 32.08
C LEU A 713 -18.43 10.15 32.43
N SER A 714 -18.34 11.33 31.83
CA SER A 714 -19.33 12.39 32.07
C SER A 714 -20.72 12.01 31.57
N SER A 715 -21.73 12.54 32.28
CA SER A 715 -23.14 12.37 31.93
C SER A 715 -23.54 13.35 30.84
N THR A 716 -23.92 12.87 29.67
CA THR A 716 -24.37 13.71 28.56
C THR A 716 -25.33 12.95 27.65
N SER A 717 -26.20 13.69 26.97
CA SER A 717 -27.04 13.11 25.89
C SER A 717 -26.34 12.99 24.54
N TYR A 718 -25.12 13.53 24.41
CA TYR A 718 -24.31 13.50 23.19
C TYR A 718 -23.37 12.29 23.11
N ALA A 719 -23.59 11.27 23.94
CA ALA A 719 -22.84 10.02 23.88
C ALA A 719 -23.76 8.80 23.98
N VAL A 720 -23.31 7.68 23.44
CA VAL A 720 -23.99 6.38 23.45
C VAL A 720 -22.99 5.30 23.83
N PHE A 721 -23.36 4.44 24.79
CA PHE A 721 -22.52 3.38 25.34
C PHE A 721 -23.05 2.02 24.93
N ASP A 722 -22.18 1.13 24.45
CA ASP A 722 -22.46 -0.28 24.23
C ASP A 722 -21.71 -1.17 25.24
N ASN A 723 -21.91 -2.48 25.23
CA ASN A 723 -21.34 -3.38 26.21
C ASN A 723 -20.39 -4.44 25.66
N ASN A 724 -20.11 -4.47 24.34
CA ASN A 724 -19.62 -5.72 23.78
C ASN A 724 -18.57 -5.58 22.67
N TYR A 725 -17.98 -6.72 22.35
CA TYR A 725 -17.16 -6.98 21.18
C TYR A 725 -17.82 -8.07 20.34
N LYS A 726 -17.85 -7.91 19.03
CA LYS A 726 -18.31 -8.94 18.11
C LYS A 726 -17.16 -9.65 17.45
N TYR A 727 -17.37 -10.90 17.06
CA TYR A 727 -16.41 -11.75 16.38
C TYR A 727 -16.69 -11.77 14.88
N ILE A 728 -15.72 -11.39 14.09
CA ILE A 728 -15.80 -11.28 12.63
C ILE A 728 -14.72 -12.11 11.95
N TYR A 729 -14.92 -12.40 10.67
CA TYR A 729 -13.89 -12.98 9.82
C TYR A 729 -13.11 -11.88 9.10
N ASP A 730 -11.79 -11.86 9.32
CA ASP A 730 -10.84 -11.00 8.62
C ASP A 730 -10.42 -11.66 7.32
N LYS A 731 -11.07 -11.27 6.23
CA LYS A 731 -10.85 -11.83 4.88
C LYS A 731 -9.48 -11.50 4.27
N TYR A 732 -8.76 -10.52 4.83
CA TYR A 732 -7.45 -10.11 4.33
C TYR A 732 -6.31 -10.92 4.92
N ASN A 733 -6.51 -11.47 6.13
CA ASN A 733 -5.51 -12.24 6.86
C ASN A 733 -5.93 -13.69 7.15
N ASP A 734 -7.11 -14.11 6.66
CA ASP A 734 -7.71 -15.44 6.93
C ASP A 734 -7.77 -15.77 8.42
N LYS A 735 -8.22 -14.79 9.23
CA LYS A 735 -8.28 -14.92 10.69
C LYS A 735 -9.63 -14.45 11.23
N TYR A 736 -10.00 -14.99 12.38
CA TYR A 736 -11.15 -14.51 13.11
C TYR A 736 -10.72 -13.54 14.22
N ARG A 737 -11.43 -12.40 14.34
CA ARG A 737 -11.04 -11.32 15.24
C ARG A 737 -12.22 -10.75 16.03
N TYR A 738 -11.95 -10.29 17.24
CA TYR A 738 -12.90 -9.50 18.01
C TYR A 738 -12.67 -8.00 17.72
N ILE A 739 -13.77 -7.29 17.45
CA ILE A 739 -13.77 -5.84 17.27
C ILE A 739 -14.84 -5.17 18.14
N PRO A 740 -14.65 -3.91 18.58
CA PRO A 740 -15.64 -3.20 19.41
C PRO A 740 -16.92 -2.89 18.62
N CYS A 741 -18.05 -2.76 19.31
CA CYS A 741 -19.36 -2.55 18.70
C CYS A 741 -19.74 -1.08 18.46
N ASN A 742 -18.87 -0.08 18.84
CA ASN A 742 -19.23 1.34 18.68
C ASN A 742 -19.54 1.74 17.24
N ALA A 743 -18.80 1.20 16.26
CA ALA A 743 -19.08 1.43 14.84
C ALA A 743 -20.41 0.82 14.38
N ASP A 744 -20.79 -0.32 14.96
CA ASP A 744 -22.08 -0.95 14.64
C ASP A 744 -23.25 -0.16 15.24
N THR A 745 -23.12 0.30 16.48
CA THR A 745 -24.14 1.10 17.16
C THR A 745 -24.38 2.42 16.41
N ALA A 746 -23.30 3.07 15.98
CA ALA A 746 -23.37 4.25 15.12
C ALA A 746 -23.96 3.90 13.73
N GLY A 747 -23.51 2.81 13.12
CA GLY A 747 -24.00 2.34 11.84
C GLY A 747 -25.49 1.96 11.83
N LEU A 748 -25.99 1.38 12.92
CA LEU A 748 -27.43 1.10 13.10
C LEU A 748 -28.24 2.40 13.23
N THR A 749 -27.68 3.41 13.91
CA THR A 749 -28.29 4.73 14.01
C THR A 749 -28.38 5.37 12.62
N LEU A 750 -27.30 5.34 11.86
CA LEU A 750 -27.25 5.77 10.46
C LEU A 750 -28.24 4.99 9.55
N SER A 751 -28.19 3.66 9.61
CA SER A 751 -29.07 2.81 8.79
C SER A 751 -30.55 3.07 9.11
N THR A 752 -30.86 3.44 10.33
CA THR A 752 -32.20 3.86 10.73
C THR A 752 -32.58 5.17 10.06
N THR A 753 -31.68 6.13 9.99
CA THR A 753 -31.90 7.41 9.28
C THR A 753 -32.12 7.19 7.77
N LEU A 754 -31.31 6.33 7.15
CA LEU A 754 -31.39 6.05 5.71
C LEU A 754 -32.64 5.25 5.29
N ASN A 755 -33.10 4.33 6.12
CA ASN A 755 -34.21 3.41 5.77
C ASN A 755 -35.55 3.80 6.40
N SER A 756 -35.51 4.69 7.37
CA SER A 756 -36.73 5.17 8.07
C SER A 756 -36.60 6.67 8.28
N GLU A 757 -36.32 7.13 9.51
CA GLU A 757 -36.09 8.54 9.86
C GLU A 757 -35.16 8.59 11.08
N ALA A 758 -34.47 9.70 11.29
CA ALA A 758 -33.51 9.87 12.37
C ALA A 758 -34.13 9.74 13.77
N TRP A 759 -35.42 10.03 13.91
CA TRP A 759 -36.17 9.96 15.17
C TRP A 759 -36.77 8.60 15.50
N PHE A 760 -36.48 7.57 14.73
CA PHE A 760 -36.81 6.20 15.12
C PHE A 760 -35.68 5.61 15.97
N SER A 761 -36.04 4.71 16.90
CA SER A 761 -35.04 4.00 17.70
C SER A 761 -34.24 3.05 16.80
N PRO A 762 -32.89 3.05 16.88
CA PRO A 762 -32.05 2.12 16.16
C PRO A 762 -32.02 0.73 16.77
N ALA A 763 -32.63 0.54 17.94
CA ALA A 763 -32.64 -0.70 18.70
C ALA A 763 -33.82 -1.63 18.31
N GLY A 764 -33.71 -2.88 18.76
CA GLY A 764 -34.76 -3.88 18.62
C GLY A 764 -34.65 -4.74 17.36
N PHE A 765 -35.57 -5.72 17.24
CA PHE A 765 -35.49 -6.76 16.21
C PHE A 765 -35.67 -6.25 14.77
N ASN A 766 -36.36 -5.13 14.59
CA ASN A 766 -36.62 -4.60 13.25
C ASN A 766 -35.46 -3.81 12.65
N ARG A 767 -34.68 -3.10 13.47
CA ARG A 767 -33.62 -2.18 13.02
C ARG A 767 -32.26 -2.40 13.69
N GLY A 768 -32.26 -3.03 14.88
CA GLY A 768 -31.05 -3.18 15.70
C GLY A 768 -30.19 -4.40 15.40
N GLN A 769 -30.39 -5.11 14.27
CA GLN A 769 -29.61 -6.29 13.93
C GLN A 769 -28.21 -5.92 13.42
N LEU A 770 -27.15 -6.40 14.09
CA LEU A 770 -25.76 -6.16 13.73
C LEU A 770 -25.40 -6.91 12.44
N ARG A 771 -24.70 -6.25 11.53
CA ARG A 771 -24.17 -6.84 10.31
C ARG A 771 -22.81 -7.47 10.54
N ASN A 772 -22.48 -8.49 9.76
CA ASN A 772 -21.19 -9.17 9.78
C ASN A 772 -20.72 -9.57 11.21
N ALA A 773 -21.60 -10.20 11.98
CA ALA A 773 -21.31 -10.66 13.32
C ALA A 773 -21.54 -12.17 13.44
N ILE A 774 -20.48 -12.94 13.74
CA ILE A 774 -20.56 -14.41 13.89
C ILE A 774 -21.03 -14.75 15.31
N LYS A 775 -20.44 -14.12 16.30
CA LYS A 775 -20.79 -14.27 17.72
C LYS A 775 -20.39 -13.02 18.50
N LEU A 776 -20.86 -12.91 19.73
CA LEU A 776 -20.40 -11.90 20.69
C LEU A 776 -19.30 -12.45 21.60
N ALA A 777 -18.53 -11.56 22.23
CA ALA A 777 -17.58 -11.93 23.27
C ALA A 777 -18.27 -12.60 24.46
N TYR A 778 -19.45 -12.06 24.85
CA TYR A 778 -20.36 -12.66 25.82
C TYR A 778 -21.80 -12.28 25.49
N SER A 779 -22.78 -13.03 26.00
CA SER A 779 -24.21 -12.68 25.89
C SER A 779 -24.79 -12.41 27.28
N PRO A 780 -25.22 -11.16 27.56
CA PRO A 780 -25.71 -10.81 28.89
C PRO A 780 -27.07 -11.48 29.19
N LEU A 781 -27.24 -12.07 30.38
CA LEU A 781 -28.48 -12.60 30.89
C LEU A 781 -29.47 -11.45 31.21
N LYS A 782 -30.71 -11.79 31.57
CA LYS A 782 -31.73 -10.76 31.81
C LYS A 782 -31.34 -9.79 32.93
N ASP A 783 -30.87 -10.29 34.06
CA ASP A 783 -30.41 -9.46 35.19
C ASP A 783 -29.19 -8.60 34.83
N HIS A 784 -28.28 -9.16 34.02
CA HIS A 784 -27.13 -8.43 33.50
C HIS A 784 -27.59 -7.28 32.59
N ARG A 785 -28.58 -7.51 31.71
CA ARG A 785 -29.14 -6.45 30.85
C ARG A 785 -29.83 -5.36 31.68
N ASP A 786 -30.58 -5.75 32.69
CA ASP A 786 -31.27 -4.80 33.58
C ASP A 786 -30.26 -3.88 34.32
N ARG A 787 -29.13 -4.44 34.79
CA ARG A 787 -28.05 -3.67 35.43
C ARG A 787 -27.32 -2.77 34.44
N LEU A 788 -26.93 -3.28 33.24
CA LEU A 788 -26.31 -2.49 32.22
C LEU A 788 -27.21 -1.33 31.78
N TYR A 789 -28.49 -1.61 31.54
CA TYR A 789 -29.45 -0.60 31.12
C TYR A 789 -29.72 0.45 32.21
N ALA A 790 -29.73 0.06 33.48
CA ALA A 790 -29.76 1.01 34.60
C ALA A 790 -28.53 1.92 34.64
N ALA A 791 -27.36 1.39 34.27
CA ALA A 791 -26.10 2.11 34.17
C ALA A 791 -25.89 2.87 32.83
N ARG A 792 -26.94 3.12 32.06
CA ARG A 792 -26.90 3.88 30.77
C ARG A 792 -26.23 3.10 29.59
N VAL A 793 -25.98 1.82 29.76
CA VAL A 793 -25.31 1.00 28.73
C VAL A 793 -26.36 0.26 27.89
N ASN A 794 -26.22 0.32 26.59
CA ASN A 794 -27.13 -0.34 25.67
C ASN A 794 -26.65 -1.77 25.40
N PRO A 795 -27.37 -2.81 25.85
CA PRO A 795 -26.95 -4.18 25.69
C PRO A 795 -26.99 -4.61 24.22
N VAL A 796 -25.90 -5.16 23.71
CA VAL A 796 -25.85 -5.95 22.48
C VAL A 796 -25.98 -7.42 22.87
N VAL A 797 -26.97 -8.11 22.33
CA VAL A 797 -27.41 -9.43 22.80
C VAL A 797 -27.62 -10.38 21.63
N ALA A 798 -27.19 -11.62 21.80
CA ALA A 798 -27.51 -12.69 20.86
C ALA A 798 -28.81 -13.39 21.30
N PHE A 799 -29.86 -13.29 20.49
CA PHE A 799 -31.11 -13.97 20.70
C PHE A 799 -31.23 -15.20 19.80
N PRO A 800 -31.56 -16.38 20.33
CA PRO A 800 -31.79 -17.58 19.52
C PRO A 800 -32.85 -17.32 18.42
N GLY A 801 -32.49 -17.59 17.17
CA GLY A 801 -33.38 -17.40 16.04
C GLY A 801 -33.59 -15.95 15.56
N GLN A 802 -33.07 -14.96 16.28
CA GLN A 802 -33.21 -13.53 15.98
C GLN A 802 -31.88 -12.85 15.65
N GLY A 803 -30.76 -13.55 15.85
CA GLY A 803 -29.41 -12.99 15.62
C GLY A 803 -28.90 -12.10 16.73
N ILE A 804 -27.90 -11.31 16.40
CA ILE A 804 -27.23 -10.35 17.31
C ILE A 804 -27.88 -9.00 17.14
N VAL A 805 -28.40 -8.45 18.23
CA VAL A 805 -29.27 -7.27 18.21
C VAL A 805 -28.85 -6.25 19.28
N LEU A 806 -28.82 -4.99 18.91
CA LEU A 806 -28.77 -3.86 19.85
C LEU A 806 -30.14 -3.78 20.58
N PHE A 807 -30.11 -3.99 21.89
CA PHE A 807 -31.34 -4.12 22.70
C PHE A 807 -31.46 -3.02 23.75
N GLY A 808 -31.14 -1.77 23.36
CA GLY A 808 -31.23 -0.58 24.18
C GLY A 808 -31.08 0.68 23.34
N ASP A 809 -31.71 1.76 23.73
CA ASP A 809 -31.73 3.05 23.02
C ASP A 809 -31.46 4.26 23.94
N LYS A 810 -30.69 4.06 25.02
CA LYS A 810 -30.31 5.12 25.94
C LYS A 810 -29.08 5.92 25.46
N THR A 811 -29.12 7.22 25.74
CA THR A 811 -27.92 8.05 25.72
C THR A 811 -27.15 7.90 27.05
N ALA A 812 -25.96 8.47 27.13
CA ALA A 812 -25.12 8.46 28.35
C ALA A 812 -25.63 9.39 29.47
N LEU A 813 -26.84 9.92 29.36
CA LEU A 813 -27.42 10.81 30.33
C LEU A 813 -27.83 10.05 31.63
N ALA A 814 -27.39 10.50 32.80
CA ALA A 814 -27.58 9.78 34.06
C ALA A 814 -28.93 10.04 34.70
N TYR A 815 -29.67 11.05 34.31
CA TYR A 815 -30.97 11.41 34.85
C TYR A 815 -32.08 11.29 33.81
N GLN A 816 -33.32 11.14 34.26
CA GLN A 816 -34.49 11.05 33.43
C GLN A 816 -34.75 12.39 32.71
N SER A 817 -34.75 12.37 31.39
CA SER A 817 -35.00 13.53 30.54
C SER A 817 -35.66 13.07 29.23
N ALA A 818 -36.13 14.01 28.42
CA ALA A 818 -36.50 13.71 27.04
C ALA A 818 -35.28 13.25 26.22
N PHE A 819 -34.10 13.73 26.56
CA PHE A 819 -32.84 13.46 25.88
C PHE A 819 -32.12 12.19 26.38
N ASP A 820 -32.73 11.41 27.26
CA ASP A 820 -32.17 10.14 27.74
C ASP A 820 -32.29 9.01 26.67
N ARG A 821 -32.86 9.32 25.52
CA ARG A 821 -33.08 8.41 24.40
C ARG A 821 -32.35 8.84 23.12
N ILE A 822 -31.74 7.88 22.42
CA ILE A 822 -31.01 8.13 21.17
C ILE A 822 -31.92 8.76 20.12
N ASN A 823 -33.13 8.23 19.97
CA ASN A 823 -34.09 8.72 18.97
C ASN A 823 -34.51 10.18 19.19
N VAL A 824 -34.68 10.60 20.43
CA VAL A 824 -35.04 11.99 20.75
C VAL A 824 -33.83 12.92 20.55
N ARG A 825 -32.62 12.50 20.99
CA ARG A 825 -31.42 13.31 20.74
C ARG A 825 -31.16 13.48 19.24
N ARG A 826 -31.31 12.41 18.46
CA ARG A 826 -31.20 12.47 16.99
C ARG A 826 -32.25 13.37 16.35
N LEU A 827 -33.50 13.29 16.80
CA LEU A 827 -34.53 14.23 16.36
C LEU A 827 -34.08 15.68 16.54
N PHE A 828 -33.59 16.04 17.74
CA PHE A 828 -33.18 17.42 18.02
C PHE A 828 -31.97 17.84 17.20
N LEU A 829 -30.98 16.95 16.95
CA LEU A 829 -29.84 17.27 16.09
C LEU A 829 -30.31 17.64 14.67
N VAL A 830 -31.18 16.85 14.07
CA VAL A 830 -31.73 17.13 12.74
C VAL A 830 -32.55 18.42 12.73
N LEU A 831 -33.33 18.68 13.78
CA LEU A 831 -34.09 19.92 13.90
C LEU A 831 -33.18 21.14 14.06
N GLU A 832 -32.20 21.05 14.96
CA GLU A 832 -31.25 22.12 15.27
C GLU A 832 -30.41 22.47 14.03
N ASP A 833 -29.94 21.46 13.27
CA ASP A 833 -29.15 21.66 12.05
C ASP A 833 -30.00 22.33 10.95
N ALA A 834 -31.13 21.74 10.57
CA ALA A 834 -32.00 22.29 9.52
C ALA A 834 -32.52 23.69 9.83
N ILE A 835 -32.87 23.98 11.10
CA ILE A 835 -33.35 25.30 11.50
C ILE A 835 -32.20 26.29 11.60
N SER A 836 -31.01 25.86 12.03
CA SER A 836 -29.82 26.70 12.04
C SER A 836 -29.43 27.16 10.64
N ASP A 837 -29.48 26.28 9.66
CA ASP A 837 -29.23 26.61 8.26
C ASP A 837 -30.29 27.57 7.70
N ALA A 838 -31.54 27.37 8.04
CA ALA A 838 -32.60 28.34 7.70
C ALA A 838 -32.39 29.69 8.38
N ALA A 839 -31.89 29.71 9.63
CA ALA A 839 -31.60 30.94 10.35
C ALA A 839 -30.43 31.73 9.75
N LYS A 840 -29.41 31.05 9.22
CA LYS A 840 -28.27 31.69 8.55
C LYS A 840 -28.70 32.58 7.37
N THR A 841 -29.80 32.22 6.69
CA THR A 841 -30.32 33.01 5.59
C THR A 841 -30.95 34.34 6.01
N GLN A 842 -31.24 34.50 7.32
CA GLN A 842 -31.81 35.73 7.89
C GLN A 842 -30.72 36.65 8.48
N LEU A 843 -29.47 36.24 8.51
CA LEU A 843 -28.36 37.09 8.96
C LEU A 843 -28.19 38.29 8.01
N PHE A 844 -27.99 39.46 8.58
CA PHE A 844 -27.84 40.73 7.87
C PHE A 844 -29.11 41.27 7.21
N GLU A 845 -30.28 40.62 7.38
CA GLU A 845 -31.58 41.16 7.00
C GLU A 845 -32.08 42.14 8.04
N LEU A 846 -33.08 42.95 7.67
CA LEU A 846 -33.72 43.92 8.58
C LEU A 846 -34.47 43.18 9.72
N ASN A 847 -34.26 43.62 10.96
CA ASN A 847 -34.94 42.98 12.11
C ASN A 847 -36.36 43.58 12.29
N ASP A 848 -37.25 43.28 11.40
CA ASP A 848 -38.63 43.74 11.38
C ASP A 848 -39.65 42.56 11.52
N GLU A 849 -40.90 42.87 11.58
CA GLU A 849 -41.97 41.88 11.69
C GLU A 849 -42.05 40.97 10.44
N PHE A 850 -41.70 41.51 9.27
CA PHE A 850 -41.71 40.74 8.02
C PHE A 850 -40.62 39.64 8.03
N THR A 851 -39.44 39.95 8.43
CA THR A 851 -38.32 38.99 8.54
C THR A 851 -38.62 37.91 9.59
N ARG A 852 -39.20 38.26 10.74
CA ARG A 852 -39.67 37.29 11.74
C ARG A 852 -40.76 36.37 11.25
N ALA A 853 -41.74 36.93 10.53
CA ALA A 853 -42.81 36.16 9.88
C ALA A 853 -42.27 35.25 8.76
N SER A 854 -41.29 35.74 7.99
CA SER A 854 -40.59 34.96 6.97
C SER A 854 -39.88 33.74 7.54
N PHE A 855 -39.11 33.92 8.64
CA PHE A 855 -38.46 32.80 9.33
C PHE A 855 -39.49 31.80 9.85
N LYS A 856 -40.55 32.25 10.50
CA LYS A 856 -41.61 31.39 11.01
C LYS A 856 -42.26 30.58 9.86
N ASN A 857 -42.51 31.21 8.71
CA ASN A 857 -43.05 30.56 7.53
C ASN A 857 -42.12 29.53 6.87
N ILE A 858 -40.82 29.60 7.13
CA ILE A 858 -39.85 28.55 6.72
C ILE A 858 -39.84 27.37 7.72
N VAL A 859 -39.82 27.67 9.03
CA VAL A 859 -39.67 26.67 10.09
C VAL A 859 -40.96 25.85 10.33
N GLU A 860 -42.15 26.48 10.34
CA GLU A 860 -43.41 25.76 10.62
C GLU A 860 -43.73 24.63 9.62
N PRO A 861 -43.61 24.80 8.30
CA PRO A 861 -43.84 23.72 7.34
C PRO A 861 -42.89 22.55 7.53
N PHE A 862 -41.61 22.84 7.86
CA PHE A 862 -40.63 21.81 8.18
C PHE A 862 -41.05 21.01 9.41
N LEU A 863 -41.41 21.68 10.53
CA LEU A 863 -41.87 21.00 11.75
C LEU A 863 -43.17 20.20 11.51
N ARG A 864 -44.09 20.69 10.68
CA ARG A 864 -45.31 19.96 10.25
C ARG A 864 -44.98 18.71 9.45
N SER A 865 -43.97 18.79 8.58
CA SER A 865 -43.42 17.62 7.86
C SER A 865 -42.90 16.58 8.83
N VAL A 866 -42.10 16.98 9.83
CA VAL A 866 -41.58 16.09 10.87
C VAL A 866 -42.69 15.49 11.71
N GLN A 867 -43.73 16.29 12.03
CA GLN A 867 -44.94 15.83 12.73
C GLN A 867 -45.70 14.77 11.94
N SER A 868 -45.93 15.01 10.64
CA SER A 868 -46.60 14.04 9.75
C SER A 868 -45.87 12.72 9.63
N ARG A 869 -44.51 12.76 9.73
CA ARG A 869 -43.62 11.60 9.73
C ARG A 869 -43.39 11.01 11.14
N ARG A 870 -44.22 11.42 12.14
CA ARG A 870 -44.25 10.87 13.51
C ARG A 870 -43.04 11.22 14.40
N GLY A 871 -42.24 12.24 14.04
CA GLY A 871 -41.08 12.68 14.83
C GLY A 871 -41.51 13.45 16.09
N ILE A 872 -42.53 14.29 15.95
CA ILE A 872 -43.04 15.13 17.02
C ILE A 872 -44.56 14.97 17.16
N ILE A 873 -45.04 15.13 18.37
CA ILE A 873 -46.50 15.09 18.68
C ILE A 873 -47.10 16.46 18.41
N ASP A 874 -46.42 17.52 18.87
CA ASP A 874 -46.88 18.90 18.77
C ASP A 874 -45.68 19.86 18.82
N PHE A 875 -45.87 21.07 18.30
CA PHE A 875 -44.85 22.11 18.31
C PHE A 875 -45.45 23.49 18.40
N LEU A 876 -44.65 24.45 18.85
CA LEU A 876 -44.98 25.87 18.87
C LEU A 876 -43.74 26.68 18.53
N VAL A 877 -43.88 27.61 17.54
CA VAL A 877 -42.82 28.55 17.18
C VAL A 877 -43.26 29.95 17.64
N VAL A 878 -42.48 30.53 18.52
CA VAL A 878 -42.67 31.92 19.00
C VAL A 878 -41.55 32.76 18.44
N CYS A 879 -41.89 33.68 17.58
CA CYS A 879 -40.97 34.61 16.94
C CYS A 879 -41.74 35.90 16.60
N ASP A 880 -42.14 36.62 17.63
CA ASP A 880 -42.95 37.83 17.53
C ASP A 880 -42.48 38.89 18.56
N THR A 881 -43.31 39.91 18.77
CA THR A 881 -42.98 40.99 19.71
C THR A 881 -42.96 40.58 21.18
N SER A 882 -43.47 39.37 21.53
CA SER A 882 -43.46 38.85 22.89
C SER A 882 -42.05 38.40 23.35
N ASN A 883 -41.23 37.87 22.41
CA ASN A 883 -39.85 37.45 22.69
C ASN A 883 -38.81 38.33 22.00
N ASN A 884 -39.21 39.35 21.23
CA ASN A 884 -38.34 40.35 20.62
C ASN A 884 -38.73 41.77 21.02
N PRO A 885 -38.43 42.20 22.28
CA PRO A 885 -38.74 43.58 22.71
C PRO A 885 -37.86 44.58 21.97
N SER A 886 -38.29 45.87 21.98
CA SER A 886 -37.57 46.96 21.25
C SER A 886 -36.08 47.04 21.58
N GLU A 887 -35.70 46.76 22.84
CA GLU A 887 -34.33 46.77 23.32
C GLU A 887 -33.49 45.64 22.67
N ALA A 888 -34.05 44.48 22.34
CA ALA A 888 -33.37 43.41 21.62
C ALA A 888 -33.19 43.77 20.13
N ILE A 889 -34.21 44.39 19.55
CA ILE A 889 -34.18 44.88 18.16
C ILE A 889 -33.09 45.95 18.00
N ASP A 890 -33.00 46.89 18.97
CA ASP A 890 -32.00 47.96 18.99
C ASP A 890 -30.56 47.44 19.12
N ARG A 891 -30.36 46.27 19.78
CA ARG A 891 -29.09 45.58 19.85
C ARG A 891 -28.76 44.72 18.61
N GLY A 892 -29.67 44.68 17.65
CA GLY A 892 -29.52 43.81 16.45
C GLY A 892 -29.71 42.31 16.74
N GLU A 893 -30.41 41.97 17.88
CA GLU A 893 -30.66 40.60 18.30
C GLU A 893 -32.04 40.14 17.78
N PHE A 894 -32.08 38.85 17.36
CA PHE A 894 -33.29 38.20 16.90
C PHE A 894 -33.49 36.91 17.69
N PHE A 895 -34.61 36.75 18.35
CA PHE A 895 -34.95 35.59 19.16
C PHE A 895 -36.12 34.81 18.55
N ALA A 896 -35.90 33.51 18.34
CA ALA A 896 -36.93 32.55 18.01
C ALA A 896 -36.93 31.41 19.03
N GLU A 897 -38.06 31.13 19.65
CA GLU A 897 -38.25 30.04 20.60
C GLU A 897 -39.08 28.94 19.96
N ILE A 898 -38.54 27.72 19.94
CA ILE A 898 -39.17 26.56 19.32
C ILE A 898 -39.42 25.48 20.37
N PHE A 899 -40.70 25.29 20.72
CA PHE A 899 -41.15 24.28 21.66
C PHE A 899 -41.56 23.03 20.94
N VAL A 900 -40.98 21.88 21.28
CA VAL A 900 -41.22 20.61 20.62
C VAL A 900 -41.57 19.53 21.64
N LYS A 901 -42.69 18.81 21.39
CA LYS A 901 -43.05 17.60 22.10
C LYS A 901 -42.62 16.36 21.33
N PRO A 902 -41.47 15.70 21.66
CA PRO A 902 -40.96 14.55 20.89
C PRO A 902 -41.81 13.30 21.10
N THR A 903 -41.87 12.45 20.10
CA THR A 903 -42.42 11.10 20.20
C THR A 903 -41.43 10.18 20.87
N ARG A 904 -41.84 9.39 21.86
CA ARG A 904 -41.02 8.46 22.62
C ARG A 904 -41.17 7.03 22.10
N SER A 905 -40.07 6.24 22.16
CA SER A 905 -40.09 4.81 21.90
C SER A 905 -40.81 4.02 22.99
N ILE A 906 -41.39 2.87 22.62
CA ILE A 906 -42.01 1.94 23.58
C ILE A 906 -40.90 1.01 24.10
N ASN A 907 -40.65 1.05 25.39
CA ASN A 907 -39.62 0.21 26.03
C ASN A 907 -40.19 -0.94 26.85
N TYR A 908 -41.44 -0.80 27.34
CA TYR A 908 -42.12 -1.80 28.16
C TYR A 908 -43.49 -2.11 27.58
N ILE A 909 -43.79 -3.38 27.41
CA ILE A 909 -45.11 -3.88 27.00
C ILE A 909 -45.57 -4.85 28.09
N THR A 910 -46.69 -4.52 28.78
CA THR A 910 -47.34 -5.42 29.71
C THR A 910 -48.50 -6.12 29.03
N LEU A 911 -48.49 -7.43 28.98
CA LEU A 911 -49.57 -8.24 28.46
C LEU A 911 -50.23 -8.97 29.62
N THR A 912 -51.49 -8.69 29.86
CA THR A 912 -52.29 -9.35 30.89
C THR A 912 -53.23 -10.37 30.23
N PHE A 913 -53.02 -11.63 30.52
CA PHE A 913 -53.92 -12.69 30.09
C PHE A 913 -54.85 -13.09 31.21
N THR A 914 -56.15 -12.87 31.08
CA THR A 914 -57.14 -13.26 32.12
C THR A 914 -57.89 -14.49 31.64
N ALA A 915 -57.71 -15.62 32.35
CA ALA A 915 -58.53 -16.80 32.07
C ALA A 915 -59.90 -16.62 32.78
N THR A 916 -60.95 -16.66 31.97
CA THR A 916 -62.34 -16.60 32.49
C THR A 916 -62.99 -17.98 32.49
N ARG A 917 -64.00 -18.15 33.34
CA ARG A 917 -64.78 -19.39 33.40
C ARG A 917 -65.64 -19.51 32.14
N THR A 918 -65.84 -20.75 31.66
CA THR A 918 -66.72 -21.06 30.57
C THR A 918 -68.14 -20.61 30.91
N GLY A 919 -68.68 -19.56 30.16
CA GLY A 919 -70.00 -18.97 30.41
C GLY A 919 -69.99 -17.53 30.94
N SER A 920 -68.85 -16.93 31.34
CA SER A 920 -68.77 -15.53 31.67
C SER A 920 -68.75 -14.66 30.38
N SER A 921 -69.60 -13.62 30.31
CA SER A 921 -69.50 -12.69 29.19
C SER A 921 -68.30 -11.79 29.30
N PHE A 922 -67.60 -11.48 28.20
CA PHE A 922 -66.40 -10.59 28.22
C PHE A 922 -66.69 -9.17 28.71
N SER A 923 -68.01 -8.73 28.72
CA SER A 923 -68.46 -7.47 29.31
C SER A 923 -68.37 -7.43 30.83
N GLU A 924 -68.35 -8.57 31.55
CA GLU A 924 -68.21 -8.65 33.01
C GLU A 924 -66.75 -8.70 33.50
N VAL A 925 -65.83 -8.89 32.62
CA VAL A 925 -64.40 -9.01 32.92
C VAL A 925 -63.66 -7.69 32.75
N THR A 926 -64.24 -6.69 32.10
CA THR A 926 -63.61 -5.40 31.77
C THR A 926 -63.98 -4.26 32.76
N ASN A 927 -64.71 -4.53 33.82
CA ASN A 927 -64.98 -3.58 34.93
C ASN A 927 -64.07 -3.79 36.15
#